data_981e895849725b7f656c30ff11cececc
#
_entry.id   981e895849725b7f656c30ff11cececc
#
_cell.length_a   1.000
_cell.length_b   1.000
_cell.length_c   1.000
_cell.angle_alpha   90.00
_cell.angle_beta   90.00
_cell.angle_gamma   90.00
#
_symmetry.space_group_name_H-M   'P 1'
#
loop_
_entity.id
_entity.type
_entity.pdbx_description
1 polymer ?
#
loop_
_entity_poly.entity_id
_entity_poly.type
_entity_poly.pdbx_seq_one_letter_code
_entity_poly.pdbx_strand_id
1 'polypeptide(L)'
;MTSGLFLFETAAAFPAVVRLTHPSCLRIAAVRSTIMLPASNRRQTARTRGPIRPKRCIVSHYKSNLRDIEFNLFEVLGRDEILGTGPFGEIDSETARHILGEVDRLSREDLAASYEESDRKPPVFDPKTYTAPVSPAFKKSYDAWMDAEYWRLQIGPELGGTRAPSSLVWALGEMVLGSNAPIWMYAAGPAFASIVHRNGNDRDKRIAELIIDKGWHTTMVLTEPDAGSDVGAGRSKATLNDDGSWNITGVKRFITSGESDLTDNIIHLVLARPAGIEGVGGPGTKGLSLFIVPKWHFDHETGELTGERNGVYVTNVEKKMGIKVSNTCELTFGDSGVGGGEVAQGWLLGEVHNGIAQMFEVIENARMMVGSKAIATLSSGYLNALEYAKTRVQGSDLTQAADKTAPRVTITHHPDVRRSLMTQKSFAEAMRALVLYTASFQDSVMIAEANGEHDDLASRVNDLLLPIVKGYGSERSWVLLGTESLQTLGGSGFLQEYPIEQYVRDAKIDTLYEGTTAIQGQDFFFRKIVKDQGKALGFLAAEIQKFIDTEAGNGRLKVERELLASALADANAIVGHMVNTLMSSDVNSGGDVRNVYKVGLNTTRVLMVLGDVVCAWLLLRGAEVALGKLGGELSPADKAFYEGKVAAASFFATNNLPKIAGERVIAESVDMSLMDLDEAAF
;
A
#
# COMPACT_ATOMS: atom_id res chain seq x y z
N MET A 1 22.46 18.24 -45.77
CA MET A 1 22.83 17.50 -47.02
C MET A 1 22.29 16.10 -46.86
N THR A 2 21.20 15.86 -47.56
CA THR A 2 20.79 14.66 -48.33
C THR A 2 20.62 13.35 -47.53
N SER A 3 19.41 12.95 -47.17
CA SER A 3 18.33 12.29 -48.00
C SER A 3 18.67 10.84 -48.37
N GLY A 4 17.77 9.92 -48.01
CA GLY A 4 17.73 8.56 -48.55
C GLY A 4 16.61 7.69 -47.90
N LEU A 5 15.38 7.86 -48.42
CA LEU A 5 14.29 6.89 -48.32
C LEU A 5 14.65 5.58 -49.02
N PHE A 6 14.21 4.43 -48.48
CA PHE A 6 13.78 3.28 -49.30
C PHE A 6 12.69 2.50 -48.59
N LEU A 7 11.52 2.48 -49.21
CA LEU A 7 10.41 1.55 -49.07
C LEU A 7 10.76 0.24 -49.78
N PHE A 8 10.30 -0.90 -49.24
CA PHE A 8 9.76 -2.01 -50.06
C PHE A 8 8.76 -2.86 -49.24
N GLU A 9 7.55 -2.92 -49.79
CA GLU A 9 6.51 -3.92 -49.50
C GLU A 9 6.93 -5.31 -49.98
N THR A 10 6.40 -6.37 -49.33
CA THR A 10 5.60 -7.45 -49.97
C THR A 10 5.17 -8.48 -48.93
N ALA A 11 4.01 -8.67 -48.86
CA ALA A 11 2.89 -9.59 -48.67
C ALA A 11 3.21 -11.12 -48.70
N ALA A 12 2.34 -11.82 -47.92
CA ALA A 12 1.75 -13.16 -48.11
C ALA A 12 2.48 -14.36 -47.45
N ALA A 13 1.89 -15.05 -46.49
CA ALA A 13 0.93 -16.12 -46.59
C ALA A 13 0.81 -16.91 -45.27
N PHE A 14 -0.40 -17.11 -44.81
CA PHE A 14 -0.77 -18.17 -43.85
C PHE A 14 -0.55 -19.56 -44.50
N PRO A 15 -0.28 -20.67 -43.76
CA PRO A 15 -1.39 -21.38 -43.18
C PRO A 15 -1.16 -22.19 -41.88
N ALA A 16 -2.31 -22.62 -41.32
CA ALA A 16 -2.60 -23.87 -40.66
C ALA A 16 -2.54 -23.94 -39.13
N VAL A 17 -3.75 -23.93 -38.62
CA VAL A 17 -4.28 -24.47 -37.38
C VAL A 17 -3.66 -25.83 -36.99
N VAL A 18 -3.16 -25.93 -35.78
CA VAL A 18 -3.08 -27.20 -35.04
C VAL A 18 -3.75 -26.98 -33.67
N ARG A 19 -4.93 -27.57 -33.51
CA ARG A 19 -5.56 -27.74 -32.19
C ARG A 19 -4.77 -28.77 -31.41
N LEU A 20 -4.31 -28.39 -30.21
CA LEU A 20 -4.03 -29.32 -29.14
C LEU A 20 -4.85 -28.93 -27.93
N THR A 21 -5.86 -29.79 -27.68
CA THR A 21 -6.72 -29.77 -26.51
C THR A 21 -5.99 -30.33 -25.31
N HIS A 22 -5.84 -29.53 -24.25
CA HIS A 22 -5.73 -30.06 -22.88
C HIS A 22 -6.65 -29.25 -21.97
N PRO A 23 -7.49 -29.89 -21.16
CA PRO A 23 -8.51 -29.23 -20.36
C PRO A 23 -8.04 -29.07 -18.91
N SER A 24 -7.58 -27.91 -18.56
CA SER A 24 -7.48 -27.49 -17.16
C SER A 24 -7.34 -25.96 -17.09
N CYS A 25 -8.40 -25.28 -17.47
CA CYS A 25 -8.52 -23.84 -17.21
C CYS A 25 -9.98 -23.48 -17.00
N LEU A 26 -10.22 -22.78 -15.90
CA LEU A 26 -11.40 -22.01 -15.55
C LEU A 26 -12.76 -22.72 -15.65
N ARG A 27 -13.21 -23.22 -14.50
CA ARG A 27 -14.65 -23.30 -14.20
C ARG A 27 -15.07 -22.08 -13.39
N ILE A 28 -15.28 -20.97 -14.05
CA ILE A 28 -16.21 -19.94 -13.57
C ILE A 28 -17.51 -20.19 -14.32
N ALA A 29 -18.32 -21.14 -13.82
CA ALA A 29 -19.66 -21.39 -14.32
C ALA A 29 -20.65 -20.97 -13.24
N ALA A 30 -21.49 -20.02 -13.57
CA ALA A 30 -22.67 -19.67 -12.80
C ALA A 30 -23.55 -20.90 -12.61
N VAL A 31 -23.59 -21.46 -11.42
CA VAL A 31 -24.53 -22.52 -11.06
C VAL A 31 -25.79 -21.86 -10.48
N ARG A 32 -26.80 -21.70 -11.34
CA ARG A 32 -28.18 -21.63 -10.88
C ARG A 32 -28.65 -23.07 -10.72
N SER A 33 -28.67 -23.58 -9.50
CA SER A 33 -29.33 -24.84 -9.16
C SER A 33 -30.63 -24.54 -8.44
N THR A 34 -31.71 -24.76 -9.16
CA THR A 34 -33.04 -24.93 -8.58
C THR A 34 -33.13 -26.34 -8.01
N ILE A 35 -33.06 -26.51 -6.71
CA ILE A 35 -33.34 -27.79 -6.02
C ILE A 35 -34.77 -27.73 -5.50
N MET A 36 -35.66 -28.50 -6.11
CA MET A 36 -36.95 -28.89 -5.53
C MET A 36 -36.71 -29.95 -4.45
N LEU A 37 -37.12 -29.67 -3.21
CA LEU A 37 -37.22 -30.65 -2.16
C LEU A 37 -38.69 -31.08 -1.96
N PRO A 38 -38.98 -32.36 -1.67
CA PRO A 38 -40.35 -32.86 -1.49
C PRO A 38 -40.92 -32.52 -0.12
N ALA A 39 -42.22 -32.28 -0.09
CA ALA A 39 -42.97 -31.94 1.12
C ALA A 39 -43.05 -33.13 2.07
N SER A 40 -42.66 -32.93 3.33
CA SER A 40 -43.01 -33.83 4.43
C SER A 40 -43.82 -33.09 5.49
N ASN A 41 -45.04 -33.56 5.73
CA ASN A 41 -45.97 -33.13 6.75
C ASN A 41 -45.37 -33.36 8.16
N ARG A 42 -45.17 -32.29 8.96
CA ARG A 42 -45.17 -32.39 10.43
C ARG A 42 -45.91 -31.21 11.04
N ARG A 43 -46.82 -31.56 11.95
CA ARG A 43 -47.73 -30.66 12.71
C ARG A 43 -46.96 -29.61 13.46
N GLN A 44 -47.33 -28.34 13.29
CA GLN A 44 -46.82 -27.18 14.04
C GLN A 44 -47.53 -27.09 15.39
N THR A 45 -46.71 -27.07 16.45
CA THR A 45 -47.11 -26.52 17.76
C THR A 45 -46.78 -25.01 17.75
N ALA A 46 -47.78 -24.19 17.96
CA ALA A 46 -47.63 -22.71 17.99
C ALA A 46 -46.78 -22.30 19.18
N ARG A 47 -45.54 -21.84 18.92
CA ARG A 47 -44.78 -21.01 19.86
C ARG A 47 -44.98 -19.55 19.49
N THR A 48 -45.46 -18.76 20.42
CA THR A 48 -45.61 -17.29 20.33
C THR A 48 -44.24 -16.66 20.02
N ARG A 49 -44.14 -16.08 18.84
CA ARG A 49 -42.98 -15.27 18.42
C ARG A 49 -43.05 -13.92 19.13
N GLY A 50 -42.04 -13.62 19.96
CA GLY A 50 -41.81 -12.27 20.43
C GLY A 50 -41.52 -11.29 19.26
N PRO A 51 -41.60 -9.98 19.47
CA PRO A 51 -41.48 -9.00 18.40
C PRO A 51 -40.15 -9.16 17.70
N ILE A 52 -40.23 -9.42 16.38
CA ILE A 52 -39.07 -9.44 15.48
C ILE A 52 -38.52 -8.02 15.46
N ARG A 53 -37.40 -7.78 16.15
CA ARG A 53 -36.63 -6.56 15.91
C ARG A 53 -36.25 -6.53 14.43
N PRO A 54 -36.50 -5.43 13.70
CA PRO A 54 -36.05 -5.33 12.32
C PRO A 54 -34.54 -5.57 12.31
N LYS A 55 -34.06 -6.49 11.46
CA LYS A 55 -32.64 -6.59 11.15
C LYS A 55 -32.20 -5.19 10.73
N ARG A 56 -31.39 -4.50 11.56
CA ARG A 56 -30.69 -3.32 11.10
C ARG A 56 -29.98 -3.74 9.82
N CYS A 57 -30.31 -3.11 8.71
CA CYS A 57 -29.46 -3.13 7.51
C CYS A 57 -28.13 -2.55 7.99
N ILE A 58 -27.15 -3.38 8.21
CA ILE A 58 -25.82 -2.93 8.60
C ILE A 58 -25.28 -2.24 7.35
N VAL A 59 -25.34 -0.92 7.34
CA VAL A 59 -24.64 -0.14 6.30
C VAL A 59 -23.16 -0.38 6.53
N SER A 60 -22.47 -0.93 5.52
CA SER A 60 -21.04 -1.17 5.60
C SER A 60 -20.29 0.12 5.99
N HIS A 61 -19.32 -0.01 6.88
CA HIS A 61 -18.42 1.10 7.20
C HIS A 61 -17.63 1.56 5.98
N TYR A 62 -17.24 0.59 5.13
CA TYR A 62 -16.43 0.82 3.94
C TYR A 62 -17.26 1.38 2.78
N LYS A 63 -16.73 2.43 2.18
CA LYS A 63 -17.28 3.07 0.99
C LYS A 63 -16.21 3.14 -0.07
N SER A 64 -16.42 2.42 -1.15
CA SER A 64 -15.53 2.43 -2.29
C SER A 64 -15.76 3.64 -3.19
N ASN A 65 -14.72 4.05 -3.88
CA ASN A 65 -14.80 5.03 -4.97
C ASN A 65 -14.37 4.38 -6.30
N LEU A 66 -15.04 3.29 -6.66
CA LEU A 66 -14.75 2.49 -7.86
C LEU A 66 -14.69 3.36 -9.12
N ARG A 67 -15.65 4.30 -9.29
CA ARG A 67 -15.68 5.19 -10.46
C ARG A 67 -14.40 6.03 -10.60
N ASP A 68 -13.81 6.46 -9.51
CA ASP A 68 -12.55 7.23 -9.53
C ASP A 68 -11.32 6.34 -9.77
N ILE A 69 -11.36 5.09 -9.29
CA ILE A 69 -10.35 4.07 -9.61
C ILE A 69 -10.35 3.81 -11.11
N GLU A 70 -11.50 3.53 -11.71
CA GLU A 70 -11.66 3.30 -13.16
C GLU A 70 -11.24 4.52 -13.98
N PHE A 71 -11.60 5.73 -13.53
CA PHE A 71 -11.20 6.97 -14.20
C PHE A 71 -9.67 7.08 -14.28
N ASN A 72 -8.97 6.85 -13.19
CA ASN A 72 -7.51 6.92 -13.20
C ASN A 72 -6.89 5.82 -14.06
N LEU A 73 -7.35 4.55 -13.95
CA LEU A 73 -6.80 3.45 -14.72
C LEU A 73 -7.01 3.62 -16.22
N PHE A 74 -8.25 3.85 -16.62
CA PHE A 74 -8.62 3.72 -18.02
C PHE A 74 -8.67 5.05 -18.77
N GLU A 75 -9.13 6.13 -18.11
CA GLU A 75 -9.29 7.40 -18.80
C GLU A 75 -8.04 8.30 -18.70
N VAL A 76 -7.29 8.23 -17.59
CA VAL A 76 -6.09 9.06 -17.36
C VAL A 76 -4.81 8.32 -17.74
N LEU A 77 -4.65 7.06 -17.32
CA LEU A 77 -3.43 6.28 -17.51
C LEU A 77 -3.48 5.34 -18.73
N GLY A 78 -4.65 5.20 -19.39
CA GLY A 78 -4.81 4.41 -20.61
C GLY A 78 -4.44 2.94 -20.46
N ARG A 79 -4.73 2.33 -19.30
CA ARG A 79 -4.33 0.93 -19.04
C ARG A 79 -5.03 -0.09 -19.94
N ASP A 80 -6.11 0.30 -20.62
CA ASP A 80 -6.74 -0.52 -21.66
C ASP A 80 -5.73 -0.97 -22.75
N GLU A 81 -4.68 -0.19 -22.99
CA GLU A 81 -3.69 -0.46 -24.04
C GLU A 81 -2.76 -1.65 -23.74
N ILE A 82 -2.54 -1.96 -22.46
CA ILE A 82 -1.66 -3.07 -22.04
C ILE A 82 -2.44 -4.33 -21.67
N LEU A 83 -3.72 -4.21 -21.35
CA LEU A 83 -4.59 -5.34 -21.02
C LEU A 83 -4.87 -6.21 -22.25
N GLY A 84 -4.84 -7.53 -22.07
CA GLY A 84 -4.98 -8.49 -23.16
C GLY A 84 -3.73 -8.61 -24.05
N THR A 85 -2.59 -8.00 -23.64
CA THR A 85 -1.36 -8.02 -24.44
C THR A 85 -0.13 -8.45 -23.62
N GLY A 86 0.91 -8.96 -24.29
CA GLY A 86 2.18 -9.32 -23.68
C GLY A 86 2.02 -10.21 -22.43
N PRO A 87 2.68 -9.85 -21.30
CA PRO A 87 2.59 -10.62 -20.06
C PRO A 87 1.18 -10.63 -19.43
N PHE A 88 0.28 -9.75 -19.88
CA PHE A 88 -1.08 -9.58 -19.37
C PHE A 88 -2.14 -10.11 -20.34
N GLY A 89 -1.76 -11.01 -21.25
CA GLY A 89 -2.62 -11.52 -22.33
C GLY A 89 -3.90 -12.23 -21.87
N GLU A 90 -3.93 -12.72 -20.63
CA GLU A 90 -5.10 -13.42 -20.07
C GLU A 90 -6.18 -12.50 -19.47
N ILE A 91 -5.89 -11.20 -19.31
CA ILE A 91 -6.78 -10.23 -18.69
C ILE A 91 -7.03 -9.09 -19.66
N ASP A 92 -8.15 -9.12 -20.37
CA ASP A 92 -8.59 -8.00 -21.19
C ASP A 92 -9.31 -6.91 -20.38
N SER A 93 -9.64 -5.80 -21.02
CA SER A 93 -10.27 -4.65 -20.38
C SER A 93 -11.65 -4.94 -19.80
N GLU A 94 -12.44 -5.85 -20.40
CA GLU A 94 -13.75 -6.25 -19.89
C GLU A 94 -13.59 -7.09 -18.63
N THR A 95 -12.68 -8.05 -18.66
CA THR A 95 -12.32 -8.89 -17.51
C THR A 95 -11.79 -8.04 -16.35
N ALA A 96 -10.91 -7.06 -16.61
CA ALA A 96 -10.38 -6.16 -15.58
C ALA A 96 -11.49 -5.36 -14.89
N ARG A 97 -12.44 -4.79 -15.65
CA ARG A 97 -13.59 -4.07 -15.09
C ARG A 97 -14.52 -4.97 -14.29
N HIS A 98 -14.72 -6.20 -14.76
CA HIS A 98 -15.52 -7.19 -14.02
C HIS A 98 -14.86 -7.56 -12.70
N ILE A 99 -13.55 -7.81 -12.68
CA ILE A 99 -12.77 -8.07 -11.45
C ILE A 99 -12.89 -6.90 -10.47
N LEU A 100 -12.72 -5.66 -10.92
CA LEU A 100 -12.87 -4.48 -10.08
C LEU A 100 -14.27 -4.39 -9.45
N GLY A 101 -15.32 -4.66 -10.22
CA GLY A 101 -16.71 -4.66 -9.75
C GLY A 101 -16.98 -5.74 -8.69
N GLU A 102 -16.46 -6.96 -8.89
CA GLU A 102 -16.64 -8.07 -7.94
C GLU A 102 -15.82 -7.87 -6.66
N VAL A 103 -14.59 -7.35 -6.76
CA VAL A 103 -13.77 -7.01 -5.58
C VAL A 103 -14.39 -5.86 -4.79
N ASP A 104 -14.99 -4.87 -5.47
CA ASP A 104 -15.77 -3.80 -4.82
C ASP A 104 -16.92 -4.37 -4.00
N ARG A 105 -17.70 -5.28 -4.59
CA ARG A 105 -18.81 -5.95 -3.90
C ARG A 105 -18.31 -6.75 -2.69
N LEU A 106 -17.31 -7.61 -2.90
CA LEU A 106 -16.70 -8.43 -1.85
C LEU A 106 -16.19 -7.56 -0.69
N SER A 107 -15.51 -6.46 -1.01
CA SER A 107 -14.96 -5.54 -0.03
C SER A 107 -16.02 -4.88 0.82
N ARG A 108 -17.13 -4.45 0.22
CA ARG A 108 -18.24 -3.80 0.94
C ARG A 108 -19.10 -4.77 1.76
N GLU A 109 -19.24 -6.01 1.30
CA GLU A 109 -20.17 -6.99 1.91
C GLU A 109 -19.46 -7.91 2.89
N ASP A 110 -18.47 -8.69 2.43
CA ASP A 110 -17.88 -9.77 3.20
C ASP A 110 -16.64 -9.32 3.99
N LEU A 111 -15.72 -8.55 3.36
CA LEU A 111 -14.47 -8.18 4.02
C LEU A 111 -14.69 -7.12 5.11
N ALA A 112 -15.54 -6.13 4.86
CA ALA A 112 -15.86 -5.10 5.82
C ALA A 112 -16.68 -5.62 7.03
N ALA A 113 -17.33 -6.78 6.90
CA ALA A 113 -18.28 -7.27 7.91
C ALA A 113 -17.67 -7.50 9.30
N SER A 114 -16.38 -7.85 9.36
CA SER A 114 -15.68 -8.12 10.62
C SER A 114 -14.89 -6.94 11.19
N TYR A 115 -14.87 -5.78 10.51
CA TYR A 115 -13.99 -4.66 10.84
C TYR A 115 -14.17 -4.14 12.27
N GLU A 116 -15.39 -3.81 12.67
CA GLU A 116 -15.70 -3.31 14.00
C GLU A 116 -15.47 -4.39 15.08
N GLU A 117 -15.98 -5.61 14.86
CA GLU A 117 -15.83 -6.69 15.83
C GLU A 117 -14.37 -7.03 16.08
N SER A 118 -13.54 -6.99 15.06
CA SER A 118 -12.10 -7.27 15.12
C SER A 118 -11.33 -6.25 15.96
N ASP A 119 -11.75 -4.99 16.00
CA ASP A 119 -11.18 -3.98 16.89
C ASP A 119 -11.66 -4.14 18.34
N ARG A 120 -12.95 -4.47 18.52
CA ARG A 120 -13.55 -4.62 19.86
C ARG A 120 -13.14 -5.90 20.59
N LYS A 121 -12.82 -6.95 19.81
CA LYS A 121 -12.41 -8.27 20.32
C LYS A 121 -11.09 -8.70 19.67
N PRO A 122 -9.98 -8.00 20.01
CA PRO A 122 -8.67 -8.35 19.47
C PRO A 122 -8.23 -9.74 19.91
N PRO A 123 -7.32 -10.39 19.17
CA PRO A 123 -6.69 -11.63 19.58
C PRO A 123 -6.04 -11.51 20.97
N VAL A 124 -6.10 -12.58 21.74
CA VAL A 124 -5.50 -12.68 23.08
C VAL A 124 -4.38 -13.71 23.02
N PHE A 125 -3.18 -13.29 23.38
CA PHE A 125 -2.03 -14.17 23.47
C PHE A 125 -2.13 -15.09 24.70
N ASP A 126 -1.97 -16.42 24.48
CA ASP A 126 -1.83 -17.42 25.53
C ASP A 126 -0.35 -17.83 25.66
N PRO A 127 0.33 -17.44 26.76
CA PRO A 127 1.74 -17.74 26.96
C PRO A 127 2.00 -19.24 27.29
N LYS A 128 0.97 -20.07 27.56
CA LYS A 128 1.12 -21.50 27.79
C LYS A 128 1.19 -22.31 26.52
N THR A 129 0.45 -21.87 25.50
CA THR A 129 0.36 -22.52 24.19
C THR A 129 1.13 -21.78 23.11
N TYR A 130 1.61 -20.57 23.41
CA TYR A 130 2.27 -19.66 22.44
C TYR A 130 1.38 -19.37 21.22
N THR A 131 0.07 -19.18 21.44
CA THR A 131 -0.91 -18.94 20.37
C THR A 131 -1.69 -17.65 20.59
N ALA A 132 -2.21 -17.10 19.49
CA ALA A 132 -3.04 -15.91 19.50
C ALA A 132 -4.12 -16.02 18.39
N PRO A 133 -5.18 -16.82 18.63
CA PRO A 133 -6.21 -17.06 17.62
C PRO A 133 -7.00 -15.79 17.32
N VAL A 134 -7.41 -15.63 16.05
CA VAL A 134 -8.26 -14.52 15.62
C VAL A 134 -9.75 -14.84 15.83
N SER A 135 -10.61 -13.81 15.80
CA SER A 135 -12.04 -14.00 16.01
C SER A 135 -12.69 -14.79 14.86
N PRO A 136 -13.75 -15.58 15.12
CA PRO A 136 -14.48 -16.30 14.06
C PRO A 136 -15.07 -15.36 12.98
N ALA A 137 -15.44 -14.13 13.35
CA ALA A 137 -15.92 -13.15 12.38
C ALA A 137 -14.81 -12.73 11.41
N PHE A 138 -13.60 -12.52 11.92
CA PHE A 138 -12.45 -12.20 11.07
C PHE A 138 -12.06 -13.38 10.16
N LYS A 139 -12.05 -14.62 10.68
CA LYS A 139 -11.82 -15.81 9.85
C LYS A 139 -12.76 -15.85 8.65
N LYS A 140 -14.06 -15.66 8.90
CA LYS A 140 -15.05 -15.66 7.81
C LYS A 140 -14.74 -14.61 6.73
N SER A 141 -14.32 -13.40 7.12
CA SER A 141 -13.94 -12.37 6.15
C SER A 141 -12.64 -12.71 5.42
N TYR A 142 -11.67 -13.30 6.13
CA TYR A 142 -10.42 -13.79 5.56
C TYR A 142 -10.67 -14.93 4.54
N ASP A 143 -11.46 -15.94 4.93
CA ASP A 143 -11.81 -17.07 4.08
C ASP A 143 -12.51 -16.58 2.80
N ALA A 144 -13.43 -15.61 2.90
CA ALA A 144 -14.09 -15.04 1.74
C ALA A 144 -13.11 -14.41 0.74
N TRP A 145 -12.02 -13.81 1.19
CA TRP A 145 -10.96 -13.31 0.32
C TRP A 145 -10.15 -14.44 -0.30
N MET A 146 -9.76 -15.43 0.50
CA MET A 146 -8.96 -16.56 0.01
C MET A 146 -9.74 -17.42 -0.99
N ASP A 147 -11.01 -17.69 -0.72
CA ASP A 147 -11.91 -18.47 -1.60
C ASP A 147 -12.21 -17.75 -2.92
N ALA A 148 -12.18 -16.42 -2.93
CA ALA A 148 -12.38 -15.63 -4.15
C ALA A 148 -11.17 -15.66 -5.09
N GLU A 149 -10.01 -16.09 -4.63
CA GLU A 149 -8.76 -16.30 -5.36
C GLU A 149 -8.20 -15.07 -6.12
N TYR A 150 -8.72 -13.85 -5.91
CA TYR A 150 -8.19 -12.65 -6.58
C TYR A 150 -6.73 -12.32 -6.19
N TRP A 151 -6.22 -12.88 -5.11
CA TRP A 151 -4.81 -12.82 -4.74
C TRP A 151 -3.89 -13.49 -5.79
N ARG A 152 -4.41 -14.43 -6.62
CA ARG A 152 -3.66 -15.06 -7.71
C ARG A 152 -3.25 -14.09 -8.82
N LEU A 153 -3.87 -12.90 -8.88
CA LEU A 153 -3.49 -11.83 -9.80
C LEU A 153 -2.11 -11.21 -9.49
N GLN A 154 -1.57 -11.46 -8.29
CA GLN A 154 -0.26 -10.95 -7.85
C GLN A 154 0.91 -11.88 -8.20
N ILE A 155 0.64 -13.12 -8.61
CA ILE A 155 1.66 -14.15 -8.87
C ILE A 155 1.61 -14.61 -10.31
N GLY A 156 2.75 -15.11 -10.79
CA GLY A 156 2.88 -15.58 -12.16
C GLY A 156 2.38 -17.03 -12.35
N PRO A 157 2.34 -17.46 -13.62
CA PRO A 157 1.92 -18.82 -13.98
C PRO A 157 2.78 -19.92 -13.34
N GLU A 158 4.04 -19.63 -13.06
CA GLU A 158 5.00 -20.54 -12.38
C GLU A 158 4.54 -20.94 -10.97
N LEU A 159 3.67 -20.16 -10.35
CA LEU A 159 3.03 -20.45 -9.06
C LEU A 159 1.52 -20.61 -9.17
N GLY A 160 1.00 -20.88 -10.36
CA GLY A 160 -0.42 -21.10 -10.60
C GLY A 160 -1.28 -19.83 -10.55
N GLY A 161 -0.68 -18.68 -10.80
CA GLY A 161 -1.39 -17.39 -10.87
C GLY A 161 -1.70 -16.96 -12.30
N THR A 162 -2.38 -15.83 -12.39
CA THR A 162 -2.64 -15.09 -13.63
C THR A 162 -2.09 -13.68 -13.45
N ARG A 163 -0.88 -13.46 -13.93
CA ARG A 163 -0.18 -12.19 -13.72
C ARG A 163 -0.96 -11.00 -14.27
N ALA A 164 -1.43 -10.13 -13.39
CA ALA A 164 -2.09 -8.89 -13.74
C ALA A 164 -1.11 -7.71 -13.74
N PRO A 165 -1.40 -6.62 -14.45
CA PRO A 165 -0.67 -5.37 -14.28
C PRO A 165 -0.68 -4.91 -12.81
N SER A 166 0.44 -4.41 -12.31
CA SER A 166 0.53 -3.86 -10.95
C SER A 166 -0.49 -2.75 -10.70
N SER A 167 -0.79 -1.94 -11.72
CA SER A 167 -1.83 -0.91 -11.65
C SER A 167 -3.22 -1.50 -11.34
N LEU A 168 -3.59 -2.65 -11.90
CA LEU A 168 -4.84 -3.35 -11.57
C LEU A 168 -4.78 -3.97 -10.17
N VAL A 169 -3.65 -4.59 -9.81
CA VAL A 169 -3.45 -5.19 -8.48
C VAL A 169 -3.59 -4.14 -7.38
N TRP A 170 -2.98 -2.95 -7.52
CA TRP A 170 -3.09 -1.89 -6.51
C TRP A 170 -4.45 -1.19 -6.52
N ALA A 171 -5.15 -1.17 -7.65
CA ALA A 171 -6.53 -0.71 -7.72
C ALA A 171 -7.49 -1.58 -6.90
N LEU A 172 -7.41 -2.92 -7.05
CA LEU A 172 -8.20 -3.83 -6.20
C LEU A 172 -7.68 -3.84 -4.76
N GLY A 173 -6.37 -3.68 -4.58
CA GLY A 173 -5.72 -3.59 -3.27
C GLY A 173 -6.25 -2.42 -2.44
N GLU A 174 -6.53 -1.26 -3.05
CA GLU A 174 -7.17 -0.13 -2.36
C GLU A 174 -8.50 -0.54 -1.72
N MET A 175 -9.32 -1.32 -2.43
CA MET A 175 -10.63 -1.74 -1.94
C MET A 175 -10.53 -2.72 -0.77
N VAL A 176 -9.63 -3.70 -0.85
CA VAL A 176 -9.41 -4.69 0.22
C VAL A 176 -8.80 -4.01 1.45
N LEU A 177 -7.76 -3.19 1.27
CA LEU A 177 -7.09 -2.47 2.35
C LEU A 177 -8.00 -1.46 3.04
N GLY A 178 -8.88 -0.80 2.30
CA GLY A 178 -9.86 0.14 2.84
C GLY A 178 -11.00 -0.54 3.60
N SER A 179 -11.36 -1.76 3.22
CA SER A 179 -12.41 -2.52 3.88
C SER A 179 -11.94 -3.21 5.16
N ASN A 180 -10.78 -3.87 5.12
CA ASN A 180 -10.20 -4.57 6.28
C ASN A 180 -8.72 -4.91 6.01
N ALA A 181 -7.84 -3.96 6.21
CA ALA A 181 -6.42 -4.09 5.89
C ALA A 181 -5.72 -5.35 6.48
N PRO A 182 -6.02 -5.82 7.70
CA PRO A 182 -5.47 -7.09 8.20
C PRO A 182 -5.70 -8.31 7.30
N ILE A 183 -6.78 -8.36 6.50
CA ILE A 183 -7.00 -9.47 5.56
C ILE A 183 -5.85 -9.52 4.54
N TRP A 184 -5.49 -8.40 3.93
CA TRP A 184 -4.36 -8.31 3.00
C TRP A 184 -3.03 -8.68 3.67
N MET A 185 -2.85 -8.25 4.93
CA MET A 185 -1.61 -8.53 5.67
C MET A 185 -1.43 -10.02 6.00
N TYR A 186 -2.49 -10.73 6.37
CA TYR A 186 -2.44 -12.18 6.57
C TYR A 186 -2.34 -12.95 5.25
N ALA A 187 -2.96 -12.45 4.19
CA ALA A 187 -2.93 -13.05 2.87
C ALA A 187 -1.65 -12.72 2.06
N ALA A 188 -0.56 -12.31 2.71
CA ALA A 188 0.70 -11.96 2.03
C ALA A 188 1.51 -13.15 1.50
N GLY A 189 1.10 -14.39 1.84
CA GLY A 189 1.78 -15.63 1.42
C GLY A 189 2.17 -15.67 -0.06
N PRO A 190 1.25 -15.42 -1.00
CA PRO A 190 1.54 -15.46 -2.43
C PRO A 190 2.64 -14.48 -2.88
N ALA A 191 2.61 -13.24 -2.39
CA ALA A 191 3.63 -12.25 -2.75
C ALA A 191 5.04 -12.67 -2.28
N PHE A 192 5.13 -13.21 -1.07
CA PHE A 192 6.41 -13.71 -0.53
C PHE A 192 6.86 -15.00 -1.22
N ALA A 193 5.93 -15.90 -1.59
CA ALA A 193 6.25 -17.10 -2.36
C ALA A 193 6.93 -16.76 -3.69
N SER A 194 6.48 -15.71 -4.38
CA SER A 194 7.13 -15.23 -5.61
C SER A 194 8.58 -14.80 -5.38
N ILE A 195 8.88 -14.16 -4.25
CA ILE A 195 10.24 -13.73 -3.89
C ILE A 195 11.11 -14.94 -3.55
N VAL A 196 10.58 -15.89 -2.77
CA VAL A 196 11.28 -17.15 -2.46
C VAL A 196 11.57 -17.95 -3.73
N HIS A 197 10.59 -18.07 -4.64
CA HIS A 197 10.76 -18.78 -5.90
C HIS A 197 11.84 -18.15 -6.80
N ARG A 198 11.88 -16.82 -6.89
CA ARG A 198 12.81 -16.07 -7.73
C ARG A 198 14.25 -16.16 -7.22
N ASN A 199 14.45 -16.07 -5.90
CA ASN A 199 15.76 -15.98 -5.28
C ASN A 199 16.31 -17.34 -4.83
N GLY A 200 15.49 -18.39 -4.82
CA GLY A 200 15.79 -19.67 -4.21
C GLY A 200 16.31 -20.75 -5.17
N ASN A 201 16.88 -21.80 -4.61
CA ASN A 201 17.22 -23.04 -5.28
C ASN A 201 15.96 -23.94 -5.43
N ASP A 202 16.13 -25.18 -5.93
CA ASP A 202 14.99 -26.09 -6.20
C ASP A 202 14.18 -26.43 -4.93
N ARG A 203 14.82 -26.60 -3.76
CA ARG A 203 14.15 -26.76 -2.45
C ARG A 203 13.28 -25.54 -2.15
N ASP A 204 13.83 -24.33 -2.31
CA ASP A 204 13.16 -23.08 -1.96
C ASP A 204 11.98 -22.81 -2.90
N LYS A 205 12.15 -23.16 -4.20
CA LYS A 205 11.04 -23.12 -5.17
C LYS A 205 9.91 -24.06 -4.78
N ARG A 206 10.25 -25.28 -4.32
CA ARG A 206 9.25 -26.22 -3.82
C ARG A 206 8.53 -25.67 -2.58
N ILE A 207 9.27 -25.02 -1.65
CA ILE A 207 8.65 -24.34 -0.50
C ILE A 207 7.69 -23.23 -0.97
N ALA A 208 8.07 -22.46 -1.99
CA ALA A 208 7.19 -21.43 -2.56
C ALA A 208 5.89 -22.02 -3.13
N GLU A 209 5.96 -23.13 -3.86
CA GLU A 209 4.78 -23.87 -4.33
C GLU A 209 3.91 -24.33 -3.16
N LEU A 210 4.50 -24.91 -2.12
CA LEU A 210 3.79 -25.38 -0.92
C LEU A 210 3.11 -24.24 -0.16
N ILE A 211 3.70 -23.05 -0.10
CA ILE A 211 3.06 -21.85 0.46
C ILE A 211 1.73 -21.57 -0.25
N ILE A 212 1.73 -21.69 -1.59
CA ILE A 212 0.52 -21.48 -2.40
C ILE A 212 -0.49 -22.62 -2.21
N ASP A 213 -0.03 -23.87 -2.38
CA ASP A 213 -0.90 -25.06 -2.39
C ASP A 213 -1.58 -25.29 -1.04
N LYS A 214 -0.88 -25.03 0.07
CA LYS A 214 -1.36 -25.22 1.44
C LYS A 214 -1.96 -23.97 2.05
N GLY A 215 -1.88 -22.80 1.38
CA GLY A 215 -2.31 -21.52 1.93
C GLY A 215 -1.52 -21.11 3.18
N TRP A 216 -0.23 -21.46 3.26
CA TRP A 216 0.59 -21.10 4.39
C TRP A 216 0.85 -19.60 4.44
N HIS A 217 0.87 -19.06 5.65
CA HIS A 217 1.24 -17.67 5.88
C HIS A 217 2.75 -17.47 5.76
N THR A 218 3.12 -16.25 5.48
CA THR A 218 4.52 -15.81 5.46
C THR A 218 4.69 -14.54 6.28
N THR A 219 5.88 -14.32 6.81
CA THR A 219 6.19 -13.11 7.57
C THR A 219 7.55 -12.55 7.19
N MET A 220 7.64 -11.24 7.24
CA MET A 220 8.88 -10.47 7.10
C MET A 220 9.48 -10.23 8.49
N VAL A 221 10.67 -10.81 8.77
CA VAL A 221 11.23 -10.85 10.12
C VAL A 221 12.58 -10.12 10.17
N LEU A 222 12.50 -8.78 10.30
CA LEU A 222 13.66 -7.89 10.35
C LEU A 222 13.98 -7.40 11.74
N THR A 223 13.03 -6.62 12.29
CA THR A 223 13.18 -5.72 13.44
C THR A 223 13.53 -6.49 14.71
N GLU A 224 14.49 -5.96 15.46
CA GLU A 224 14.86 -6.44 16.79
C GLU A 224 14.60 -5.36 17.84
N PRO A 225 14.57 -5.67 19.15
CA PRO A 225 14.30 -4.69 20.21
C PRO A 225 15.16 -3.42 20.10
N ASP A 226 16.46 -3.57 19.77
CA ASP A 226 17.42 -2.48 19.66
C ASP A 226 17.80 -2.11 18.22
N ALA A 227 17.16 -2.70 17.21
CA ALA A 227 17.48 -2.54 15.79
C ALA A 227 16.19 -2.41 14.94
N GLY A 228 15.58 -1.23 14.97
CA GLY A 228 14.41 -0.87 14.16
C GLY A 228 14.83 -0.14 12.89
N SER A 229 15.05 1.18 12.94
CA SER A 229 15.51 1.97 11.80
C SER A 229 16.95 1.63 11.40
N ASP A 230 17.83 1.33 12.37
CA ASP A 230 19.18 0.78 12.12
C ASP A 230 19.14 -0.76 12.09
N VAL A 231 18.67 -1.30 10.97
CA VAL A 231 18.60 -2.77 10.74
C VAL A 231 19.98 -3.42 10.85
N GLY A 232 21.04 -2.70 10.50
CA GLY A 232 22.43 -3.19 10.56
C GLY A 232 22.94 -3.49 11.98
N ALA A 233 22.29 -2.97 13.01
CA ALA A 233 22.58 -3.25 14.41
C ALA A 233 21.99 -4.59 14.92
N GLY A 234 21.22 -5.31 14.08
CA GLY A 234 20.61 -6.60 14.44
C GLY A 234 21.61 -7.64 14.94
N ARG A 235 21.23 -8.36 16.01
CA ARG A 235 22.08 -9.30 16.75
C ARG A 235 21.69 -10.76 16.55
N SER A 236 20.54 -11.05 15.93
CA SER A 236 20.15 -12.43 15.60
C SER A 236 21.21 -13.13 14.78
N LYS A 237 21.52 -14.37 15.14
CA LYS A 237 22.60 -15.15 14.53
C LYS A 237 22.07 -16.37 13.81
N ALA A 238 22.80 -16.83 12.80
CA ALA A 238 22.56 -18.08 12.11
C ALA A 238 23.87 -18.90 12.11
N THR A 239 23.82 -20.14 12.60
CA THR A 239 24.97 -21.06 12.66
C THR A 239 24.71 -22.22 11.73
N LEU A 240 25.65 -22.50 10.82
CA LEU A 240 25.57 -23.60 9.84
C LEU A 240 25.67 -24.97 10.53
N ASN A 241 24.80 -25.90 10.17
CA ASN A 241 24.84 -27.30 10.54
C ASN A 241 25.52 -28.16 9.45
N ASP A 242 25.93 -29.37 9.82
CA ASP A 242 26.60 -30.32 8.90
C ASP A 242 25.69 -30.75 7.73
N ASP A 243 24.37 -30.69 7.88
CA ASP A 243 23.37 -31.03 6.87
C ASP A 243 23.02 -29.85 5.92
N GLY A 244 23.68 -28.71 6.08
CA GLY A 244 23.43 -27.50 5.30
C GLY A 244 22.25 -26.65 5.76
N SER A 245 21.55 -27.06 6.81
CA SER A 245 20.59 -26.21 7.50
C SER A 245 21.29 -25.21 8.44
N TRP A 246 20.55 -24.28 9.01
CA TRP A 246 21.07 -23.25 9.89
C TRP A 246 20.24 -23.15 11.18
N ASN A 247 20.93 -23.04 12.29
CA ASN A 247 20.32 -22.77 13.60
C ASN A 247 20.23 -21.25 13.81
N ILE A 248 19.00 -20.75 13.93
CA ILE A 248 18.72 -19.33 14.15
C ILE A 248 18.54 -19.07 15.65
N THR A 249 19.20 -18.04 16.16
CA THR A 249 19.04 -17.60 17.56
C THR A 249 18.86 -16.09 17.64
N GLY A 250 17.94 -15.64 18.49
CA GLY A 250 17.69 -14.21 18.72
C GLY A 250 16.21 -13.91 18.97
N VAL A 251 15.93 -12.62 19.15
CA VAL A 251 14.57 -12.11 19.39
C VAL A 251 14.24 -11.07 18.32
N LYS A 252 13.09 -11.23 17.71
CA LYS A 252 12.52 -10.31 16.72
C LYS A 252 11.25 -9.67 17.26
N ARG A 253 11.03 -8.41 16.94
CA ARG A 253 9.90 -7.66 17.50
C ARG A 253 9.10 -6.96 16.41
N PHE A 254 7.83 -6.69 16.70
CA PHE A 254 6.87 -6.05 15.80
C PHE A 254 6.61 -6.84 14.50
N ILE A 255 6.64 -8.18 14.58
CA ILE A 255 6.44 -9.04 13.42
C ILE A 255 4.94 -9.18 13.14
N THR A 256 4.50 -8.60 12.03
CA THR A 256 3.12 -8.67 11.55
C THR A 256 2.78 -10.11 11.15
N SER A 257 1.60 -10.59 11.56
CA SER A 257 1.11 -11.93 11.25
C SER A 257 2.01 -13.08 11.77
N GLY A 258 2.85 -12.81 12.78
CA GLY A 258 3.80 -13.80 13.32
C GLY A 258 3.15 -15.01 14.00
N GLU A 259 1.87 -14.92 14.35
CA GLU A 259 1.05 -16.01 14.88
C GLU A 259 -0.42 -15.81 14.49
N SER A 260 -1.06 -16.89 14.08
CA SER A 260 -2.51 -16.95 13.87
C SER A 260 -2.97 -18.42 13.79
N ASP A 261 -4.29 -18.61 13.80
CA ASP A 261 -4.96 -19.89 13.57
C ASP A 261 -5.77 -19.87 12.23
N LEU A 262 -5.28 -19.07 11.27
CA LEU A 262 -5.84 -18.98 9.90
C LEU A 262 -5.18 -19.98 8.95
N THR A 263 -4.06 -20.58 9.34
CA THR A 263 -3.27 -21.50 8.51
C THR A 263 -2.58 -22.54 9.40
N ASP A 264 -2.25 -23.69 8.82
CA ASP A 264 -1.58 -24.78 9.53
C ASP A 264 -0.09 -24.51 9.79
N ASN A 265 0.57 -23.72 8.93
CA ASN A 265 1.98 -23.37 9.07
C ASN A 265 2.22 -21.89 8.73
N ILE A 266 3.34 -21.36 9.24
CA ILE A 266 3.83 -20.02 8.93
C ILE A 266 5.30 -20.15 8.51
N ILE A 267 5.64 -19.56 7.38
CA ILE A 267 7.02 -19.50 6.88
C ILE A 267 7.58 -18.11 7.15
N HIS A 268 8.56 -18.05 8.05
CA HIS A 268 9.21 -16.80 8.44
C HIS A 268 10.43 -16.52 7.55
N LEU A 269 10.48 -15.36 6.89
CA LEU A 269 11.67 -14.88 6.19
C LEU A 269 12.50 -14.05 7.17
N VAL A 270 13.53 -14.66 7.74
CA VAL A 270 14.27 -14.15 8.89
C VAL A 270 15.61 -13.56 8.45
N LEU A 271 15.80 -12.27 8.72
CA LEU A 271 17.09 -11.62 8.54
C LEU A 271 17.97 -11.89 9.76
N ALA A 272 19.08 -12.61 9.55
CA ALA A 272 20.04 -12.94 10.60
C ALA A 272 21.49 -12.85 10.10
N ARG A 273 22.40 -12.82 11.05
CA ARG A 273 23.84 -12.71 10.78
C ARG A 273 24.49 -14.09 10.84
N PRO A 274 25.03 -14.63 9.73
CA PRO A 274 25.85 -15.83 9.78
C PRO A 274 27.01 -15.70 10.77
N ALA A 275 27.28 -16.74 11.52
CA ALA A 275 28.31 -16.78 12.54
C ALA A 275 29.06 -18.13 12.51
N GLY A 276 30.34 -18.11 12.91
CA GLY A 276 31.17 -19.33 13.01
C GLY A 276 31.81 -19.74 11.70
N ILE A 277 31.71 -18.98 10.63
CA ILE A 277 32.34 -19.22 9.34
C ILE A 277 33.29 -18.04 9.04
N GLU A 278 34.55 -18.33 8.69
CA GLU A 278 35.54 -17.32 8.33
C GLU A 278 35.12 -16.55 7.08
N GLY A 279 35.18 -15.21 7.13
CA GLY A 279 34.79 -14.32 6.03
C GLY A 279 33.29 -14.15 5.81
N VAL A 280 32.43 -14.79 6.61
CA VAL A 280 30.98 -14.72 6.50
C VAL A 280 30.39 -13.98 7.71
N GLY A 281 29.36 -13.15 7.46
CA GLY A 281 28.81 -12.25 8.47
C GLY A 281 29.53 -10.90 8.47
N GLY A 282 29.80 -10.34 9.65
CA GLY A 282 30.41 -9.02 9.79
C GLY A 282 29.41 -7.93 10.18
N PRO A 283 29.87 -6.71 10.47
CA PRO A 283 29.03 -5.63 10.96
C PRO A 283 28.15 -5.00 9.88
N GLY A 284 27.09 -4.29 10.32
CA GLY A 284 26.21 -3.52 9.46
C GLY A 284 25.30 -4.40 8.59
N THR A 285 24.62 -3.78 7.65
CA THR A 285 23.63 -4.43 6.78
C THR A 285 24.22 -5.44 5.81
N LYS A 286 25.48 -5.22 5.39
CA LYS A 286 26.17 -6.13 4.46
C LYS A 286 26.53 -7.50 5.07
N GLY A 287 26.47 -7.64 6.38
CA GLY A 287 26.72 -8.90 7.07
C GLY A 287 25.46 -9.74 7.29
N LEU A 288 24.30 -9.31 6.81
CA LEU A 288 23.02 -9.97 7.01
C LEU A 288 22.65 -10.87 5.82
N SER A 289 22.07 -12.03 6.12
CA SER A 289 21.55 -12.99 5.15
C SER A 289 20.08 -13.31 5.47
N LEU A 290 19.34 -13.82 4.50
CA LEU A 290 17.92 -14.13 4.64
C LEU A 290 17.73 -15.64 4.77
N PHE A 291 16.90 -16.05 5.73
CA PHE A 291 16.65 -17.46 6.04
C PHE A 291 15.16 -17.76 6.00
N ILE A 292 14.82 -18.93 5.43
CA ILE A 292 13.48 -19.51 5.45
C ILE A 292 13.36 -20.34 6.72
N VAL A 293 12.47 -19.97 7.65
CA VAL A 293 12.30 -20.65 8.93
C VAL A 293 10.81 -21.01 9.14
N PRO A 294 10.41 -22.28 9.06
CA PRO A 294 9.01 -22.66 9.25
C PRO A 294 8.64 -22.67 10.74
N LYS A 295 7.38 -22.46 11.05
CA LYS A 295 6.79 -22.63 12.39
C LYS A 295 6.73 -24.08 12.81
N TRP A 296 6.38 -24.99 11.90
CA TRP A 296 6.35 -26.43 12.07
C TRP A 296 7.22 -27.10 11.00
N HIS A 297 7.93 -28.16 11.40
CA HIS A 297 8.64 -28.98 10.43
C HIS A 297 7.67 -29.70 9.51
N PHE A 298 8.06 -29.88 8.27
CA PHE A 298 7.24 -30.50 7.22
C PHE A 298 8.09 -31.29 6.25
N ASP A 299 7.47 -32.25 5.57
CA ASP A 299 8.07 -32.95 4.45
C ASP A 299 8.14 -32.03 3.22
N HIS A 300 9.31 -31.85 2.66
CA HIS A 300 9.55 -30.88 1.58
C HIS A 300 8.88 -31.26 0.24
N GLU A 301 8.58 -32.54 0.01
CA GLU A 301 7.93 -32.99 -1.21
C GLU A 301 6.40 -32.85 -1.13
N THR A 302 5.82 -33.25 0.00
CA THR A 302 4.38 -33.33 0.19
C THR A 302 3.76 -32.13 0.91
N GLY A 303 4.58 -31.41 1.67
CA GLY A 303 4.11 -30.35 2.57
C GLY A 303 3.34 -30.84 3.79
N GLU A 304 3.39 -32.16 4.10
CA GLU A 304 2.76 -32.69 5.31
C GLU A 304 3.58 -32.33 6.54
N LEU A 305 2.88 -31.84 7.58
CA LEU A 305 3.52 -31.49 8.82
C LEU A 305 3.98 -32.76 9.55
N THR A 306 5.23 -32.77 10.04
CA THR A 306 5.76 -33.90 10.80
C THR A 306 5.16 -34.02 12.21
N GLY A 307 4.49 -32.97 12.68
CA GLY A 307 4.02 -32.85 14.07
C GLY A 307 5.10 -32.32 15.02
N GLU A 308 6.33 -32.12 14.55
CA GLU A 308 7.42 -31.54 15.33
C GLU A 308 7.41 -30.02 15.25
N ARG A 309 7.43 -29.35 16.40
CA ARG A 309 7.52 -27.90 16.48
C ARG A 309 8.94 -27.44 16.21
N ASN A 310 9.12 -26.47 15.31
CA ASN A 310 10.40 -25.81 15.17
C ASN A 310 10.60 -24.79 16.31
N GLY A 311 11.84 -24.54 16.71
CA GLY A 311 12.19 -23.67 17.86
C GLY A 311 11.96 -22.17 17.62
N VAL A 312 10.87 -21.81 16.94
CA VAL A 312 10.40 -20.43 16.79
C VAL A 312 9.07 -20.26 17.49
N TYR A 313 9.01 -19.35 18.46
CA TYR A 313 7.85 -19.13 19.31
C TYR A 313 7.47 -17.67 19.36
N VAL A 314 6.16 -17.42 19.33
CA VAL A 314 5.66 -16.09 19.71
C VAL A 314 5.75 -15.97 21.23
N THR A 315 6.46 -14.98 21.71
CA THR A 315 6.67 -14.74 23.16
C THR A 315 5.84 -13.55 23.66
N ASN A 316 5.36 -12.71 22.76
CA ASN A 316 4.43 -11.63 23.06
C ASN A 316 3.62 -11.23 21.82
N VAL A 317 2.41 -10.71 22.04
CA VAL A 317 1.59 -10.02 21.04
C VAL A 317 1.29 -8.62 21.54
N GLU A 318 1.67 -7.61 20.77
CA GLU A 318 1.61 -6.21 21.15
C GLU A 318 0.17 -5.72 21.31
N LYS A 319 -0.10 -5.02 22.41
CA LYS A 319 -1.36 -4.31 22.64
C LYS A 319 -1.29 -2.97 21.92
N LYS A 320 -2.14 -2.80 20.89
CA LYS A 320 -2.01 -1.70 19.93
C LYS A 320 -3.14 -0.68 19.99
N MET A 321 -2.86 0.52 19.51
CA MET A 321 -3.84 1.60 19.32
C MET A 321 -4.90 1.22 18.29
N GLY A 322 -4.50 0.65 17.15
CA GLY A 322 -5.35 0.29 16.02
C GLY A 322 -4.91 -0.99 15.33
N ILE A 323 -5.57 -1.36 14.23
CA ILE A 323 -5.40 -2.63 13.49
C ILE A 323 -5.21 -3.84 14.43
N LYS A 324 -6.04 -3.92 15.44
CA LYS A 324 -5.82 -4.78 16.60
C LYS A 324 -5.89 -6.27 16.28
N VAL A 325 -6.67 -6.67 15.27
CA VAL A 325 -6.78 -8.09 14.85
C VAL A 325 -5.53 -8.58 14.11
N SER A 326 -4.72 -7.68 13.53
CA SER A 326 -3.42 -8.03 12.98
C SER A 326 -2.45 -8.30 14.13
N ASN A 327 -2.12 -9.56 14.38
CA ASN A 327 -1.15 -9.94 15.41
C ASN A 327 0.21 -9.35 15.08
N THR A 328 0.73 -8.56 16.01
CA THR A 328 2.07 -7.97 15.91
C THR A 328 2.89 -8.60 17.01
N CYS A 329 3.78 -9.51 16.62
CA CYS A 329 4.40 -10.47 17.52
C CYS A 329 5.84 -10.10 17.88
N GLU A 330 6.24 -10.51 19.07
CA GLU A 330 7.62 -10.79 19.41
C GLU A 330 7.87 -12.27 19.13
N LEU A 331 8.90 -12.57 18.34
CA LEU A 331 9.30 -13.93 18.00
C LEU A 331 10.67 -14.23 18.60
N THR A 332 10.76 -15.33 19.33
CA THR A 332 12.00 -15.84 19.92
C THR A 332 12.43 -17.10 19.17
N PHE A 333 13.69 -17.15 18.76
CA PHE A 333 14.31 -18.22 17.99
C PHE A 333 15.37 -18.93 18.81
N GLY A 334 15.29 -20.28 18.93
CA GLY A 334 16.34 -21.13 19.47
C GLY A 334 16.74 -20.80 20.91
N ASP A 335 15.79 -20.42 21.78
CA ASP A 335 16.04 -20.13 23.19
C ASP A 335 15.66 -21.32 24.05
N SER A 336 16.61 -21.83 24.86
CA SER A 336 16.41 -22.96 25.78
C SER A 336 15.40 -22.71 26.90
N GLY A 337 15.02 -21.45 27.14
CA GLY A 337 14.00 -21.03 28.11
C GLY A 337 12.60 -20.94 27.56
N VAL A 338 12.41 -21.17 26.26
CA VAL A 338 11.13 -21.02 25.55
C VAL A 338 10.74 -22.36 24.90
N GLY A 339 9.44 -22.68 24.95
CA GLY A 339 8.95 -23.97 24.46
C GLY A 339 9.58 -25.15 25.22
N GLY A 340 10.02 -26.15 24.49
CA GLY A 340 10.82 -27.27 25.03
C GLY A 340 12.33 -27.08 24.91
N GLY A 341 12.79 -25.89 24.45
CA GLY A 341 14.20 -25.64 24.18
C GLY A 341 14.64 -26.13 22.79
N GLU A 342 13.67 -26.25 21.86
CA GLU A 342 13.92 -26.69 20.49
C GLU A 342 14.79 -25.68 19.74
N VAL A 343 15.61 -26.23 18.83
CA VAL A 343 16.42 -25.42 17.93
C VAL A 343 15.53 -24.81 16.84
N ALA A 344 15.71 -23.52 16.54
CA ALA A 344 15.06 -22.90 15.40
C ALA A 344 15.85 -23.17 14.12
N GLN A 345 15.46 -24.19 13.38
CA GLN A 345 16.12 -24.61 12.15
C GLN A 345 15.53 -23.88 10.94
N GLY A 346 16.39 -23.45 10.01
CA GLY A 346 16.01 -22.83 8.75
C GLY A 346 17.02 -23.05 7.65
N TRP A 347 16.74 -22.48 6.51
CA TRP A 347 17.59 -22.61 5.33
C TRP A 347 17.94 -21.23 4.75
N LEU A 348 19.18 -21.05 4.30
CA LEU A 348 19.62 -19.85 3.60
C LEU A 348 18.82 -19.71 2.29
N LEU A 349 18.23 -18.54 2.05
CA LEU A 349 17.63 -18.17 0.79
C LEU A 349 18.69 -17.49 -0.10
N GLY A 350 19.00 -18.12 -1.24
CA GLY A 350 20.04 -17.63 -2.15
C GLY A 350 21.43 -17.65 -1.54
N GLU A 351 22.14 -16.51 -1.63
CA GLU A 351 23.53 -16.40 -1.20
C GLU A 351 23.69 -15.63 0.12
N VAL A 352 24.78 -15.96 0.86
CA VAL A 352 25.16 -15.17 2.05
C VAL A 352 25.38 -13.71 1.68
N HIS A 353 25.07 -12.79 2.61
CA HIS A 353 25.20 -11.33 2.46
C HIS A 353 24.20 -10.67 1.50
N ASN A 354 23.32 -11.43 0.82
CA ASN A 354 22.28 -10.87 -0.04
C ASN A 354 20.98 -10.57 0.71
N GLY A 355 20.91 -10.87 2.00
CA GLY A 355 19.66 -10.79 2.77
C GLY A 355 18.99 -9.43 2.73
N ILE A 356 19.75 -8.34 2.73
CA ILE A 356 19.17 -6.99 2.63
C ILE A 356 18.58 -6.73 1.24
N ALA A 357 19.24 -7.12 0.16
CA ALA A 357 18.74 -6.92 -1.19
C ALA A 357 17.43 -7.68 -1.41
N GLN A 358 17.39 -8.96 -1.04
CA GLN A 358 16.19 -9.80 -1.11
C GLN A 358 15.04 -9.25 -0.22
N MET A 359 15.36 -8.75 0.97
CA MET A 359 14.38 -8.16 1.86
C MET A 359 13.85 -6.82 1.32
N PHE A 360 14.63 -6.08 0.54
CA PHE A 360 14.13 -4.86 -0.10
C PHE A 360 13.04 -5.13 -1.14
N GLU A 361 13.06 -6.27 -1.84
CA GLU A 361 11.96 -6.67 -2.74
C GLU A 361 10.64 -6.80 -1.95
N VAL A 362 10.71 -7.37 -0.73
CA VAL A 362 9.55 -7.45 0.18
C VAL A 362 9.13 -6.06 0.64
N ILE A 363 10.09 -5.20 1.04
CA ILE A 363 9.85 -3.86 1.58
C ILE A 363 9.22 -2.93 0.55
N GLU A 364 9.56 -3.02 -0.72
CA GLU A 364 8.97 -2.20 -1.79
C GLU A 364 7.48 -2.49 -1.94
N ASN A 365 7.09 -3.76 -1.96
CA ASN A 365 5.69 -4.16 -1.97
C ASN A 365 4.98 -3.69 -0.68
N ALA A 366 5.61 -3.84 0.48
CA ALA A 366 5.06 -3.39 1.76
C ALA A 366 4.88 -1.86 1.80
N ARG A 367 5.80 -1.06 1.22
CA ARG A 367 5.66 0.40 1.13
C ARG A 367 4.46 0.82 0.27
N MET A 368 4.25 0.16 -0.88
CA MET A 368 3.05 0.37 -1.70
C MET A 368 1.78 0.03 -0.93
N MET A 369 1.75 -1.12 -0.24
CA MET A 369 0.62 -1.54 0.61
C MET A 369 0.30 -0.48 1.67
N VAL A 370 1.32 0.03 2.39
CA VAL A 370 1.14 1.05 3.44
C VAL A 370 0.54 2.33 2.90
N GLY A 371 1.08 2.84 1.78
CA GLY A 371 0.56 4.03 1.12
C GLY A 371 -0.87 3.83 0.62
N SER A 372 -1.13 2.71 -0.06
CA SER A 372 -2.47 2.36 -0.56
C SER A 372 -3.49 2.22 0.58
N LYS A 373 -3.12 1.57 1.71
CA LYS A 373 -3.95 1.46 2.91
C LYS A 373 -4.30 2.84 3.48
N ALA A 374 -3.31 3.71 3.64
CA ALA A 374 -3.51 5.05 4.19
C ALA A 374 -4.48 5.87 3.35
N ILE A 375 -4.31 5.82 2.02
CA ILE A 375 -5.13 6.53 1.05
C ILE A 375 -6.55 5.96 1.01
N ALA A 376 -6.70 4.64 1.00
CA ALA A 376 -7.98 3.95 1.06
C ALA A 376 -8.78 4.34 2.32
N THR A 377 -8.09 4.42 3.47
CA THR A 377 -8.69 4.83 4.73
C THR A 377 -9.16 6.28 4.67
N LEU A 378 -8.36 7.21 4.11
CA LEU A 378 -8.79 8.61 3.93
C LEU A 378 -9.98 8.71 2.96
N SER A 379 -9.95 7.97 1.84
CA SER A 379 -11.04 7.95 0.87
C SER A 379 -12.36 7.50 1.52
N SER A 380 -12.33 6.41 2.31
CA SER A 380 -13.50 5.94 3.05
C SER A 380 -13.92 6.94 4.15
N GLY A 381 -12.97 7.57 4.83
CA GLY A 381 -13.20 8.65 5.80
C GLY A 381 -13.95 9.83 5.19
N TYR A 382 -13.47 10.31 4.04
CA TYR A 382 -14.10 11.36 3.25
C TYR A 382 -15.56 11.00 2.87
N LEU A 383 -15.76 9.79 2.31
CA LEU A 383 -17.10 9.38 1.86
C LEU A 383 -18.10 9.24 3.03
N ASN A 384 -17.65 8.77 4.19
CA ASN A 384 -18.47 8.73 5.41
C ASN A 384 -18.76 10.14 5.94
N ALA A 385 -17.77 11.04 5.94
CA ALA A 385 -17.96 12.44 6.33
C ALA A 385 -18.93 13.17 5.38
N LEU A 386 -18.83 12.93 4.08
CA LEU A 386 -19.71 13.51 3.06
C LEU A 386 -21.16 13.05 3.24
N GLU A 387 -21.40 11.76 3.48
CA GLU A 387 -22.74 11.22 3.72
C GLU A 387 -23.35 11.82 4.99
N TYR A 388 -22.58 11.88 6.07
CA TYR A 388 -23.02 12.55 7.29
C TYR A 388 -23.35 14.02 7.05
N ALA A 389 -22.50 14.76 6.34
CA ALA A 389 -22.70 16.17 6.06
C ALA A 389 -23.95 16.45 5.20
N LYS A 390 -24.29 15.55 4.27
CA LYS A 390 -25.51 15.65 3.44
C LYS A 390 -26.80 15.40 4.20
N THR A 391 -26.74 14.74 5.34
CA THR A 391 -27.93 14.35 6.13
C THR A 391 -28.06 15.15 7.42
N ARG A 392 -26.96 15.64 7.99
CA ARG A 392 -26.94 16.38 9.24
C ARG A 392 -27.45 17.81 9.04
N VAL A 393 -28.59 18.15 9.66
CA VAL A 393 -29.16 19.51 9.66
C VAL A 393 -28.70 20.23 10.92
N GLN A 394 -28.07 21.42 10.75
CA GLN A 394 -27.61 22.25 11.87
C GLN A 394 -27.42 23.71 11.45
N GLY A 395 -28.07 24.65 12.14
CA GLY A 395 -27.96 26.07 11.84
C GLY A 395 -28.71 26.48 10.55
N SER A 396 -28.88 27.79 10.34
CA SER A 396 -29.38 28.38 9.10
C SER A 396 -28.22 28.63 8.11
N ASP A 397 -28.55 28.88 6.86
CA ASP A 397 -27.57 29.37 5.89
C ASP A 397 -26.89 30.65 6.40
N LEU A 398 -25.57 30.77 6.17
CA LEU A 398 -24.80 31.92 6.67
C LEU A 398 -25.33 33.26 6.14
N THR A 399 -25.87 33.29 4.92
CA THR A 399 -26.50 34.48 4.34
C THR A 399 -27.77 34.92 5.05
N GLN A 400 -28.36 34.02 5.81
CA GLN A 400 -29.60 34.24 6.60
C GLN A 400 -29.32 34.28 8.12
N ALA A 401 -28.07 34.38 8.55
CA ALA A 401 -27.70 34.30 9.98
C ALA A 401 -28.36 35.37 10.87
N ALA A 402 -28.76 36.53 10.33
CA ALA A 402 -29.46 37.59 11.03
C ALA A 402 -30.94 37.26 11.27
N ASP A 403 -31.57 36.43 10.44
CA ASP A 403 -32.96 36.01 10.59
C ASP A 403 -33.07 34.81 11.55
N LYS A 404 -33.63 35.04 12.74
CA LYS A 404 -33.83 33.99 13.75
C LYS A 404 -34.90 32.97 13.37
N THR A 405 -35.69 33.24 12.34
CA THR A 405 -36.75 32.34 11.81
C THR A 405 -36.31 31.57 10.58
N ALA A 406 -35.10 31.83 10.07
CA ALA A 406 -34.56 31.16 8.91
C ALA A 406 -34.52 29.63 9.07
N PRO A 407 -34.87 28.85 8.03
CA PRO A 407 -34.86 27.41 8.11
C PRO A 407 -33.46 26.87 8.33
N ARG A 408 -33.37 25.75 9.06
CA ARG A 408 -32.09 25.03 9.23
C ARG A 408 -31.74 24.27 7.94
N VAL A 409 -30.46 24.24 7.61
CA VAL A 409 -29.92 23.58 6.42
C VAL A 409 -29.00 22.41 6.79
N THR A 410 -28.72 21.54 5.84
CA THR A 410 -27.67 20.52 6.01
C THR A 410 -26.31 21.21 6.12
N ILE A 411 -25.39 20.58 6.87
CA ILE A 411 -24.08 21.22 7.15
C ILE A 411 -23.22 21.41 5.89
N THR A 412 -23.55 20.77 4.77
CA THR A 412 -22.94 21.05 3.45
C THR A 412 -23.17 22.48 2.96
N HIS A 413 -24.08 23.25 3.54
CA HIS A 413 -24.32 24.67 3.22
C HIS A 413 -23.34 25.61 3.94
N HIS A 414 -22.63 25.11 4.96
CA HIS A 414 -21.66 25.94 5.70
C HIS A 414 -20.31 25.98 4.98
N PRO A 415 -19.72 27.19 4.78
CA PRO A 415 -18.51 27.38 3.99
C PRO A 415 -17.32 26.53 4.46
N ASP A 416 -17.05 26.46 5.78
CA ASP A 416 -15.92 25.71 6.30
C ASP A 416 -16.11 24.19 6.17
N VAL A 417 -17.32 23.68 6.29
CA VAL A 417 -17.62 22.27 6.02
C VAL A 417 -17.37 21.94 4.55
N ARG A 418 -17.72 22.82 3.61
CA ARG A 418 -17.41 22.65 2.19
C ARG A 418 -15.92 22.67 1.92
N ARG A 419 -15.17 23.59 2.54
CA ARG A 419 -13.71 23.64 2.48
C ARG A 419 -13.12 22.30 2.96
N SER A 420 -13.56 21.84 4.12
CA SER A 420 -13.11 20.58 4.72
C SER A 420 -13.39 19.38 3.81
N LEU A 421 -14.61 19.24 3.30
CA LEU A 421 -14.98 18.16 2.39
C LEU A 421 -14.17 18.21 1.08
N MET A 422 -13.91 19.40 0.53
CA MET A 422 -13.10 19.54 -0.68
C MET A 422 -11.62 19.25 -0.42
N THR A 423 -11.09 19.59 0.75
CA THR A 423 -9.74 19.21 1.19
C THR A 423 -9.61 17.69 1.20
N GLN A 424 -10.51 16.99 1.89
CA GLN A 424 -10.51 15.53 1.96
C GLN A 424 -10.60 14.90 0.57
N LYS A 425 -11.54 15.35 -0.26
CA LYS A 425 -11.75 14.88 -1.63
C LYS A 425 -10.50 15.04 -2.46
N SER A 426 -9.93 16.24 -2.50
CA SER A 426 -8.80 16.55 -3.38
C SER A 426 -7.56 15.74 -2.99
N PHE A 427 -7.26 15.57 -1.70
CA PHE A 427 -6.15 14.75 -1.26
C PHE A 427 -6.37 13.25 -1.51
N ALA A 428 -7.56 12.70 -1.24
CA ALA A 428 -7.86 11.30 -1.50
C ALA A 428 -7.72 10.96 -2.99
N GLU A 429 -8.24 11.81 -3.87
CA GLU A 429 -8.15 11.63 -5.33
C GLU A 429 -6.73 11.82 -5.86
N ALA A 430 -5.98 12.82 -5.34
CA ALA A 430 -4.59 13.06 -5.71
C ALA A 430 -3.69 11.87 -5.38
N MET A 431 -3.82 11.37 -4.15
CA MET A 431 -2.97 10.28 -3.68
C MET A 431 -3.35 8.93 -4.31
N ARG A 432 -4.64 8.70 -4.67
CA ARG A 432 -5.03 7.56 -5.50
C ARG A 432 -4.37 7.63 -6.88
N ALA A 433 -4.41 8.80 -7.52
CA ALA A 433 -3.71 9.01 -8.77
C ALA A 433 -2.21 8.75 -8.65
N LEU A 434 -1.58 9.15 -7.52
CA LEU A 434 -0.17 8.89 -7.22
C LEU A 434 0.13 7.38 -7.11
N VAL A 435 -0.69 6.60 -6.39
CA VAL A 435 -0.52 5.15 -6.28
C VAL A 435 -0.60 4.48 -7.65
N LEU A 436 -1.64 4.79 -8.43
CA LEU A 436 -1.85 4.16 -9.73
C LEU A 436 -0.81 4.63 -10.77
N TYR A 437 -0.36 5.86 -10.71
CA TYR A 437 0.75 6.37 -11.52
C TYR A 437 2.06 5.66 -11.18
N THR A 438 2.36 5.45 -9.90
CA THR A 438 3.53 4.69 -9.46
C THR A 438 3.45 3.25 -9.96
N ALA A 439 2.30 2.60 -9.80
CA ALA A 439 2.05 1.25 -10.26
C ALA A 439 2.19 1.10 -11.79
N SER A 440 1.90 2.16 -12.58
CA SER A 440 2.08 2.12 -14.03
C SER A 440 3.56 1.98 -14.46
N PHE A 441 4.51 2.43 -13.64
CA PHE A 441 5.94 2.16 -13.87
C PHE A 441 6.32 0.72 -13.52
N GLN A 442 5.68 0.13 -12.50
CA GLN A 442 5.82 -1.30 -12.22
C GLN A 442 5.30 -2.14 -13.40
N ASP A 443 4.19 -1.74 -14.04
CA ASP A 443 3.71 -2.39 -15.27
C ASP A 443 4.77 -2.34 -16.39
N SER A 444 5.42 -1.18 -16.57
CA SER A 444 6.48 -1.02 -17.59
C SER A 444 7.69 -1.92 -17.32
N VAL A 445 8.09 -2.03 -16.05
CA VAL A 445 9.17 -2.96 -15.64
C VAL A 445 8.78 -4.42 -15.95
N MET A 446 7.55 -4.83 -15.59
CA MET A 446 7.06 -6.19 -15.85
C MET A 446 6.99 -6.51 -17.35
N ILE A 447 6.60 -5.55 -18.19
CA ILE A 447 6.57 -5.70 -19.65
C ILE A 447 8.00 -5.86 -20.20
N ALA A 448 8.94 -5.04 -19.76
CA ALA A 448 10.34 -5.13 -20.17
C ALA A 448 10.96 -6.47 -19.77
N GLU A 449 10.77 -6.90 -18.52
CA GLU A 449 11.26 -8.20 -18.03
C GLU A 449 10.70 -9.38 -18.83
N ALA A 450 9.41 -9.34 -19.18
CA ALA A 450 8.78 -10.37 -20.00
C ALA A 450 9.37 -10.47 -21.41
N ASN A 451 9.94 -9.37 -21.92
CA ASN A 451 10.65 -9.31 -23.19
C ASN A 451 12.15 -9.62 -23.07
N GLY A 452 12.64 -9.94 -21.85
CA GLY A 452 14.07 -10.14 -21.58
C GLY A 452 14.88 -8.84 -21.56
N GLU A 453 14.22 -7.70 -21.38
CA GLU A 453 14.78 -6.35 -21.31
C GLU A 453 14.74 -5.80 -19.87
N HIS A 454 15.40 -4.69 -19.64
CA HIS A 454 15.37 -3.97 -18.37
C HIS A 454 15.03 -2.49 -18.61
N ASP A 455 13.93 -2.01 -18.02
CA ASP A 455 13.58 -0.59 -18.06
C ASP A 455 14.16 0.14 -16.82
N ASP A 456 15.42 0.59 -16.96
CA ASP A 456 16.14 1.31 -15.90
C ASP A 456 15.42 2.60 -15.49
N LEU A 457 14.81 3.31 -16.44
CA LEU A 457 14.11 4.55 -16.14
C LEU A 457 12.83 4.29 -15.33
N ALA A 458 12.01 3.34 -15.76
CA ALA A 458 10.80 2.98 -15.04
C ALA A 458 11.11 2.49 -13.62
N SER A 459 12.16 1.66 -13.46
CA SER A 459 12.62 1.20 -12.15
C SER A 459 13.03 2.36 -11.24
N ARG A 460 13.80 3.34 -11.76
CA ARG A 460 14.23 4.52 -10.98
C ARG A 460 13.07 5.44 -10.61
N VAL A 461 12.11 5.64 -11.51
CA VAL A 461 10.92 6.48 -11.24
C VAL A 461 10.03 5.80 -10.20
N ASN A 462 9.79 4.48 -10.30
CA ASN A 462 9.11 3.71 -9.25
C ASN A 462 9.80 3.92 -7.89
N ASP A 463 11.11 3.76 -7.86
CA ASP A 463 11.95 3.94 -6.67
C ASP A 463 11.83 5.35 -6.06
N LEU A 464 11.78 6.39 -6.89
CA LEU A 464 11.60 7.77 -6.46
C LEU A 464 10.20 8.02 -5.87
N LEU A 465 9.16 7.44 -6.49
CA LEU A 465 7.78 7.67 -6.08
C LEU A 465 7.37 6.88 -4.82
N LEU A 466 7.97 5.71 -4.54
CA LEU A 466 7.65 4.88 -3.38
C LEU A 466 7.70 5.62 -2.03
N PRO A 467 8.74 6.40 -1.69
CA PRO A 467 8.75 7.21 -0.48
C PRO A 467 7.65 8.27 -0.44
N ILE A 468 7.24 8.81 -1.60
CA ILE A 468 6.11 9.75 -1.67
C ILE A 468 4.81 9.00 -1.40
N VAL A 469 4.56 7.86 -2.05
CA VAL A 469 3.37 7.03 -1.80
C VAL A 469 3.28 6.68 -0.32
N LYS A 470 4.36 6.15 0.27
CA LYS A 470 4.37 5.72 1.67
C LYS A 470 4.44 6.88 2.66
N GLY A 471 5.45 7.74 2.56
CA GLY A 471 5.73 8.77 3.57
C GLY A 471 4.76 9.93 3.51
N TYR A 472 4.63 10.57 2.36
CA TYR A 472 3.66 11.65 2.16
C TYR A 472 2.23 11.14 2.28
N GLY A 473 1.89 10.01 1.62
CA GLY A 473 0.55 9.45 1.64
C GLY A 473 0.07 9.14 3.06
N SER A 474 0.89 8.48 3.88
CA SER A 474 0.51 8.14 5.25
C SER A 474 0.37 9.36 6.17
N GLU A 475 1.28 10.33 6.10
CA GLU A 475 1.20 11.55 6.94
C GLU A 475 -0.01 12.40 6.58
N ARG A 476 -0.23 12.67 5.29
CA ARG A 476 -1.39 13.45 4.84
C ARG A 476 -2.71 12.76 5.20
N SER A 477 -2.80 11.46 4.99
CA SER A 477 -4.02 10.69 5.31
C SER A 477 -4.35 10.73 6.80
N TRP A 478 -3.37 10.47 7.66
CA TRP A 478 -3.61 10.46 9.10
C TRP A 478 -4.03 11.83 9.64
N VAL A 479 -3.33 12.88 9.23
CA VAL A 479 -3.67 14.26 9.63
C VAL A 479 -5.08 14.60 9.19
N LEU A 480 -5.43 14.36 7.92
CA LEU A 480 -6.74 14.73 7.38
C LEU A 480 -7.90 13.89 7.95
N LEU A 481 -7.66 12.62 8.29
CA LEU A 481 -8.66 11.81 9.00
C LEU A 481 -9.05 12.43 10.34
N GLY A 482 -8.08 12.91 11.11
CA GLY A 482 -8.33 13.55 12.40
C GLY A 482 -8.88 14.96 12.27
N THR A 483 -8.21 15.80 11.48
CA THR A 483 -8.51 17.25 11.41
C THR A 483 -9.70 17.60 10.51
N GLU A 484 -10.04 16.75 9.56
CA GLU A 484 -11.10 17.04 8.59
C GLU A 484 -12.22 15.99 8.63
N SER A 485 -11.93 14.69 8.46
CA SER A 485 -12.98 13.66 8.36
C SER A 485 -13.73 13.48 9.69
N LEU A 486 -13.01 13.26 10.78
CA LEU A 486 -13.60 13.13 12.11
C LEU A 486 -14.27 14.44 12.55
N GLN A 487 -13.60 15.57 12.32
CA GLN A 487 -14.10 16.91 12.66
C GLN A 487 -15.41 17.24 11.96
N THR A 488 -15.63 16.78 10.71
CA THR A 488 -16.89 16.98 9.97
C THR A 488 -18.10 16.41 10.72
N LEU A 489 -17.93 15.34 11.51
CA LEU A 489 -19.00 14.74 12.32
C LEU A 489 -19.22 15.48 13.64
N GLY A 490 -18.37 16.44 14.00
CA GLY A 490 -18.42 17.11 15.31
C GLY A 490 -18.28 16.11 16.46
N GLY A 491 -19.02 16.31 17.57
CA GLY A 491 -18.98 15.39 18.71
C GLY A 491 -19.33 13.93 18.37
N SER A 492 -20.13 13.70 17.33
CA SER A 492 -20.46 12.34 16.88
C SER A 492 -19.23 11.59 16.33
N GLY A 493 -18.25 12.30 15.76
CA GLY A 493 -17.02 11.70 15.26
C GLY A 493 -16.15 11.04 16.34
N PHE A 494 -16.32 11.43 17.59
CA PHE A 494 -15.59 10.87 18.74
C PHE A 494 -16.22 9.59 19.29
N LEU A 495 -17.40 9.22 18.78
CA LEU A 495 -18.16 8.06 19.25
C LEU A 495 -17.82 6.80 18.44
N GLN A 496 -17.73 5.68 19.13
CA GLN A 496 -17.49 4.36 18.52
C GLN A 496 -18.64 3.83 17.63
N GLU A 497 -19.75 4.55 17.58
CA GLU A 497 -20.88 4.27 16.69
C GLU A 497 -20.60 4.65 15.23
N TYR A 498 -19.56 5.44 15.00
CA TYR A 498 -19.11 5.90 13.69
C TYR A 498 -17.72 5.33 13.37
N PRO A 499 -17.40 4.97 12.12
CA PRO A 499 -16.16 4.25 11.80
C PRO A 499 -14.90 5.12 11.84
N ILE A 500 -15.02 6.46 11.76
CA ILE A 500 -13.87 7.36 11.55
C ILE A 500 -12.94 7.37 12.78
N GLU A 501 -13.43 7.18 13.99
CA GLU A 501 -12.58 7.09 15.18
C GLU A 501 -11.62 5.88 15.08
N GLN A 502 -12.10 4.74 14.56
CA GLN A 502 -11.27 3.57 14.31
C GLN A 502 -10.31 3.83 13.14
N TYR A 503 -10.73 4.51 12.08
CA TYR A 503 -9.84 4.88 10.97
C TYR A 503 -8.66 5.72 11.44
N VAL A 504 -8.88 6.70 12.32
CA VAL A 504 -7.80 7.54 12.89
C VAL A 504 -6.80 6.69 13.67
N ARG A 505 -7.29 5.71 14.45
CA ARG A 505 -6.42 4.81 15.23
C ARG A 505 -5.67 3.83 14.32
N ASP A 506 -6.33 3.27 13.34
CA ASP A 506 -5.77 2.29 12.41
C ASP A 506 -4.77 2.91 11.42
N ALA A 507 -4.97 4.17 11.04
CA ALA A 507 -4.08 4.86 10.11
C ALA A 507 -2.79 5.37 10.75
N LYS A 508 -2.71 5.54 12.08
CA LYS A 508 -1.49 6.10 12.71
C LYS A 508 -0.26 5.24 12.48
N ILE A 509 -0.42 3.92 12.47
CA ILE A 509 0.72 3.02 12.26
C ILE A 509 1.39 3.23 10.89
N ASP A 510 0.65 3.69 9.90
CA ASP A 510 1.14 3.87 8.54
C ASP A 510 2.29 4.91 8.45
N THR A 511 2.36 5.85 9.40
CA THR A 511 3.46 6.81 9.51
C THR A 511 4.70 6.23 10.22
N LEU A 512 4.58 5.08 10.88
CA LEU A 512 5.58 4.53 11.79
C LEU A 512 6.30 3.30 11.22
N TYR A 513 5.54 2.26 10.77
CA TYR A 513 6.16 1.02 10.28
C TYR A 513 6.65 1.16 8.83
N GLU A 514 7.43 0.21 8.35
CA GLU A 514 8.10 0.21 7.02
C GLU A 514 8.99 1.44 6.78
N GLY A 515 9.62 1.93 7.86
CA GLY A 515 10.36 3.17 7.93
C GLY A 515 9.46 4.36 8.26
N THR A 516 9.81 5.06 9.36
CA THR A 516 9.10 6.29 9.74
C THR A 516 9.16 7.33 8.64
N THR A 517 8.30 8.34 8.69
CA THR A 517 8.29 9.42 7.69
C THR A 517 9.66 10.10 7.57
N ALA A 518 10.40 10.25 8.67
CA ALA A 518 11.77 10.78 8.64
C ALA A 518 12.73 9.85 7.87
N ILE A 519 12.62 8.53 8.05
CA ILE A 519 13.43 7.55 7.30
C ILE A 519 13.05 7.57 5.81
N GLN A 520 11.75 7.73 5.48
CA GLN A 520 11.32 7.92 4.10
C GLN A 520 11.93 9.18 3.48
N GLY A 521 11.95 10.30 4.23
CA GLY A 521 12.57 11.56 3.79
C GLY A 521 14.07 11.43 3.56
N GLN A 522 14.78 10.72 4.44
CA GLN A 522 16.22 10.45 4.29
C GLN A 522 16.50 9.55 3.09
N ASP A 523 15.75 8.43 2.93
CA ASP A 523 15.86 7.52 1.79
C ASP A 523 15.58 8.27 0.48
N PHE A 524 14.52 9.09 0.46
CA PHE A 524 14.13 9.90 -0.68
C PHE A 524 15.26 10.85 -1.12
N PHE A 525 15.80 11.64 -0.19
CA PHE A 525 16.81 12.62 -0.56
C PHE A 525 18.17 11.98 -0.86
N PHE A 526 18.72 11.19 0.07
CA PHE A 526 20.09 10.70 -0.06
C PHE A 526 20.23 9.58 -1.10
N ARG A 527 19.22 8.70 -1.21
CA ARG A 527 19.31 7.52 -2.10
C ARG A 527 18.59 7.74 -3.43
N LYS A 528 17.36 8.27 -3.40
CA LYS A 528 16.53 8.37 -4.60
C LYS A 528 16.77 9.68 -5.39
N ILE A 529 17.38 10.69 -4.78
CA ILE A 529 17.79 11.93 -5.49
C ILE A 529 19.31 11.98 -5.64
N VAL A 530 20.07 12.03 -4.55
CA VAL A 530 21.52 12.28 -4.61
C VAL A 530 22.27 11.09 -5.25
N LYS A 531 22.08 9.86 -4.74
CA LYS A 531 22.75 8.66 -5.28
C LYS A 531 22.31 8.35 -6.71
N ASP A 532 21.04 8.61 -7.04
CA ASP A 532 20.49 8.50 -8.40
C ASP A 532 21.03 9.58 -9.36
N GLN A 533 21.76 10.56 -8.85
CA GLN A 533 22.22 11.75 -9.61
C GLN A 533 21.08 12.55 -10.22
N GLY A 534 19.88 12.51 -9.59
CA GLY A 534 18.71 13.25 -10.01
C GLY A 534 18.06 12.78 -11.30
N LYS A 535 18.38 11.60 -11.84
CA LYS A 535 17.85 11.12 -13.14
C LYS A 535 16.33 10.96 -13.12
N ALA A 536 15.80 10.24 -12.12
CA ALA A 536 14.37 10.02 -11.97
C ALA A 536 13.62 11.33 -11.65
N LEU A 537 14.19 12.17 -10.77
CA LEU A 537 13.61 13.47 -10.45
C LEU A 537 13.60 14.40 -11.67
N GLY A 538 14.69 14.40 -12.46
CA GLY A 538 14.78 15.19 -13.69
C GLY A 538 13.75 14.77 -14.74
N PHE A 539 13.53 13.45 -14.89
CA PHE A 539 12.46 12.93 -15.76
C PHE A 539 11.08 13.43 -15.28
N LEU A 540 10.78 13.27 -14.00
CA LEU A 540 9.49 13.68 -13.44
C LEU A 540 9.27 15.20 -13.56
N ALA A 541 10.30 16.00 -13.28
CA ALA A 541 10.25 17.45 -13.44
C ALA A 541 10.02 17.85 -14.91
N ALA A 542 10.63 17.16 -15.87
CA ALA A 542 10.43 17.38 -17.29
C ALA A 542 8.99 17.06 -17.75
N GLU A 543 8.40 15.95 -17.25
CA GLU A 543 7.00 15.62 -17.54
C GLU A 543 6.03 16.66 -16.95
N ILE A 544 6.31 17.15 -15.73
CA ILE A 544 5.52 18.24 -15.12
C ILE A 544 5.67 19.53 -15.95
N GLN A 545 6.90 19.89 -16.34
CA GLN A 545 7.17 21.09 -17.15
C GLN A 545 6.47 20.99 -18.51
N LYS A 546 6.53 19.83 -19.17
CA LYS A 546 5.81 19.58 -20.42
C LYS A 546 4.31 19.85 -20.29
N PHE A 547 3.68 19.40 -19.18
CA PHE A 547 2.27 19.71 -18.90
C PHE A 547 2.04 21.21 -18.68
N ILE A 548 2.93 21.91 -17.97
CA ILE A 548 2.86 23.35 -17.73
C ILE A 548 2.89 24.13 -19.06
N ASP A 549 3.72 23.70 -20.01
CA ASP A 549 3.92 24.35 -21.29
C ASP A 549 2.78 24.12 -22.30
N THR A 550 1.84 23.21 -21.98
CA THR A 550 0.67 22.95 -22.84
C THR A 550 -0.46 23.97 -22.62
N GLU A 551 -1.42 24.00 -23.55
CA GLU A 551 -2.72 24.70 -23.37
C GLU A 551 -3.78 23.74 -22.76
N ALA A 552 -3.35 22.84 -21.89
CA ALA A 552 -4.22 21.84 -21.26
C ALA A 552 -5.48 22.47 -20.65
N GLY A 553 -6.64 21.85 -20.87
CA GLY A 553 -7.90 22.33 -20.38
C GLY A 553 -8.48 23.54 -21.11
N ASN A 554 -8.07 23.79 -22.33
CA ASN A 554 -8.62 24.87 -23.19
C ASN A 554 -8.61 26.25 -22.49
N GLY A 555 -7.52 26.61 -21.82
CA GLY A 555 -7.36 27.84 -21.06
C GLY A 555 -8.03 27.83 -19.68
N ARG A 556 -8.88 26.84 -19.37
CA ARG A 556 -9.61 26.74 -18.10
C ARG A 556 -8.67 26.50 -16.88
N LEU A 557 -7.52 25.81 -17.10
CA LEU A 557 -6.54 25.48 -16.06
C LEU A 557 -5.31 26.40 -16.09
N LYS A 558 -5.40 27.57 -16.65
CA LYS A 558 -4.25 28.50 -16.79
C LYS A 558 -3.68 28.91 -15.44
N VAL A 559 -4.52 29.32 -14.50
CA VAL A 559 -4.10 29.76 -13.16
C VAL A 559 -3.45 28.61 -12.41
N GLU A 560 -4.03 27.43 -12.49
CA GLU A 560 -3.55 26.22 -11.83
C GLU A 560 -2.18 25.80 -12.39
N ARG A 561 -1.96 25.92 -13.71
CA ARG A 561 -0.65 25.67 -14.34
C ARG A 561 0.40 26.69 -13.91
N GLU A 562 0.04 27.97 -13.81
CA GLU A 562 0.94 29.02 -13.31
C GLU A 562 1.34 28.77 -11.85
N LEU A 563 0.41 28.31 -11.01
CA LEU A 563 0.69 27.90 -9.64
C LEU A 563 1.59 26.65 -9.59
N LEU A 564 1.35 25.68 -10.46
CA LEU A 564 2.19 24.48 -10.57
C LEU A 564 3.61 24.84 -11.02
N ALA A 565 3.76 25.75 -11.98
CA ALA A 565 5.06 26.25 -12.43
C ALA A 565 5.86 26.91 -11.31
N SER A 566 5.20 27.79 -10.54
CA SER A 566 5.81 28.44 -9.39
C SER A 566 6.22 27.43 -8.32
N ALA A 567 5.35 26.48 -8.00
CA ALA A 567 5.61 25.43 -7.00
C ALA A 567 6.76 24.49 -7.42
N LEU A 568 6.83 24.13 -8.72
CA LEU A 568 7.93 23.34 -9.27
C LEU A 568 9.26 24.09 -9.17
N ALA A 569 9.27 25.38 -9.46
CA ALA A 569 10.46 26.22 -9.35
C ALA A 569 10.94 26.30 -7.89
N ASP A 570 10.04 26.51 -6.92
CA ASP A 570 10.38 26.55 -5.50
C ASP A 570 10.85 25.18 -4.98
N ALA A 571 10.21 24.08 -5.41
CA ALA A 571 10.65 22.72 -5.05
C ALA A 571 12.06 22.42 -5.58
N ASN A 572 12.34 22.79 -6.85
CA ASN A 572 13.68 22.65 -7.42
C ASN A 572 14.72 23.51 -6.68
N ALA A 573 14.34 24.72 -6.23
CA ALA A 573 15.23 25.57 -5.42
C ALA A 573 15.55 24.93 -4.07
N ILE A 574 14.57 24.30 -3.38
CA ILE A 574 14.78 23.55 -2.14
C ILE A 574 15.77 22.41 -2.38
N VAL A 575 15.53 21.60 -3.40
CA VAL A 575 16.42 20.46 -3.75
C VAL A 575 17.83 20.96 -4.05
N GLY A 576 17.95 22.00 -4.87
CA GLY A 576 19.25 22.61 -5.22
C GLY A 576 19.99 23.16 -4.00
N HIS A 577 19.28 23.84 -3.08
CA HIS A 577 19.84 24.31 -1.82
C HIS A 577 20.35 23.16 -0.95
N MET A 578 19.56 22.10 -0.81
CA MET A 578 19.95 20.91 -0.03
C MET A 578 21.16 20.19 -0.62
N VAL A 579 21.24 20.04 -1.94
CA VAL A 579 22.38 19.44 -2.64
C VAL A 579 23.64 20.30 -2.43
N ASN A 580 23.54 21.61 -2.61
CA ASN A 580 24.67 22.53 -2.38
C ASN A 580 25.15 22.49 -0.93
N THR A 581 24.20 22.44 0.01
CA THR A 581 24.51 22.31 1.46
C THR A 581 25.21 20.99 1.75
N LEU A 582 24.76 19.88 1.13
CA LEU A 582 25.42 18.58 1.26
C LEU A 582 26.85 18.62 0.68
N MET A 583 27.05 19.21 -0.50
CA MET A 583 28.38 19.34 -1.10
C MET A 583 29.32 20.17 -0.23
N SER A 584 28.81 21.20 0.45
CA SER A 584 29.58 22.01 1.39
C SER A 584 29.94 21.30 2.71
N SER A 585 29.52 20.06 2.90
CA SER A 585 29.90 19.21 4.03
C SER A 585 31.17 18.38 3.79
N ASP A 586 31.69 18.35 2.54
CA ASP A 586 32.88 17.58 2.20
C ASP A 586 34.15 18.21 2.79
N VAL A 587 34.69 17.56 3.81
CA VAL A 587 35.93 18.01 4.52
C VAL A 587 37.16 18.00 3.62
N ASN A 588 37.20 17.14 2.59
CA ASN A 588 38.32 17.09 1.65
C ASN A 588 38.37 18.33 0.75
N SER A 589 37.24 19.00 0.58
CA SER A 589 37.10 20.24 -0.18
C SER A 589 37.08 21.48 0.75
N GLY A 590 37.43 21.34 2.04
CA GLY A 590 37.44 22.42 3.04
C GLY A 590 36.06 22.75 3.59
N GLY A 591 35.09 21.86 3.45
CA GLY A 591 33.74 22.01 3.98
C GLY A 591 33.59 21.63 5.46
N ASP A 592 32.45 21.97 6.02
CA ASP A 592 32.07 21.58 7.38
C ASP A 592 31.10 20.39 7.37
N VAL A 593 31.54 19.23 7.87
CA VAL A 593 30.75 17.99 7.95
C VAL A 593 29.40 18.21 8.64
N ARG A 594 29.28 19.16 9.56
CA ARG A 594 28.05 19.47 10.27
C ARG A 594 26.94 20.04 9.37
N ASN A 595 27.26 20.49 8.14
CA ASN A 595 26.25 20.90 7.18
C ASN A 595 25.29 19.75 6.80
N VAL A 596 25.68 18.47 7.01
CA VAL A 596 24.77 17.31 6.86
C VAL A 596 23.55 17.43 7.79
N TYR A 597 23.68 18.03 8.98
CA TYR A 597 22.54 18.26 9.87
C TYR A 597 21.49 19.20 9.26
N LYS A 598 21.92 20.28 8.58
CA LYS A 598 20.99 21.18 7.87
C LYS A 598 20.22 20.48 6.78
N VAL A 599 20.88 19.54 6.08
CA VAL A 599 20.21 18.68 5.10
C VAL A 599 19.20 17.75 5.80
N GLY A 600 19.62 17.11 6.90
CA GLY A 600 18.77 16.21 7.69
C GLY A 600 17.48 16.88 8.17
N LEU A 601 17.56 18.13 8.62
CA LEU A 601 16.42 18.94 9.08
C LEU A 601 15.41 19.26 7.97
N ASN A 602 15.80 19.11 6.68
CA ASN A 602 14.95 19.38 5.52
C ASN A 602 14.46 18.13 4.78
N THR A 603 14.91 16.92 5.12
CA THR A 603 14.56 15.70 4.35
C THR A 603 13.06 15.41 4.35
N THR A 604 12.38 15.52 5.50
CA THR A 604 10.92 15.37 5.55
C THR A 604 10.22 16.49 4.79
N ARG A 605 10.72 17.74 4.89
CA ARG A 605 10.16 18.89 4.17
C ARG A 605 10.17 18.67 2.66
N VAL A 606 11.30 18.28 2.07
CA VAL A 606 11.40 18.06 0.61
C VAL A 606 10.51 16.92 0.15
N LEU A 607 10.36 15.86 0.96
CA LEU A 607 9.42 14.77 0.67
C LEU A 607 7.97 15.28 0.58
N MET A 608 7.55 16.11 1.56
CA MET A 608 6.19 16.64 1.61
C MET A 608 5.93 17.65 0.48
N VAL A 609 6.89 18.52 0.18
CA VAL A 609 6.81 19.50 -0.92
C VAL A 609 6.68 18.81 -2.28
N LEU A 610 7.56 17.84 -2.57
CA LEU A 610 7.49 17.11 -3.84
C LEU A 610 6.23 16.26 -3.94
N GLY A 611 5.73 15.73 -2.83
CA GLY A 611 4.43 15.07 -2.77
C GLY A 611 3.29 16.01 -3.17
N ASP A 612 3.25 17.23 -2.65
CA ASP A 612 2.24 18.23 -3.03
C ASP A 612 2.33 18.63 -4.51
N VAL A 613 3.54 18.80 -5.07
CA VAL A 613 3.75 19.12 -6.50
C VAL A 613 3.27 17.99 -7.41
N VAL A 614 3.69 16.75 -7.13
CA VAL A 614 3.30 15.58 -7.93
C VAL A 614 1.80 15.35 -7.87
N CYS A 615 1.20 15.42 -6.68
CA CYS A 615 -0.24 15.28 -6.48
C CYS A 615 -1.03 16.35 -7.25
N ALA A 616 -0.60 17.60 -7.21
CA ALA A 616 -1.24 18.68 -7.98
C ALA A 616 -1.18 18.43 -9.50
N TRP A 617 -0.02 18.04 -10.00
CA TRP A 617 0.15 17.71 -11.41
C TRP A 617 -0.75 16.54 -11.85
N LEU A 618 -0.81 15.46 -11.07
CA LEU A 618 -1.66 14.30 -11.39
C LEU A 618 -3.15 14.66 -11.38
N LEU A 619 -3.60 15.48 -10.42
CA LEU A 619 -4.97 16.00 -10.41
C LEU A 619 -5.27 16.86 -11.64
N LEU A 620 -4.33 17.70 -12.06
CA LEU A 620 -4.50 18.58 -13.23
C LEU A 620 -4.54 17.79 -14.53
N ARG A 621 -3.75 16.71 -14.67
CA ARG A 621 -3.89 15.75 -15.78
C ARG A 621 -5.29 15.13 -15.82
N GLY A 622 -5.80 14.68 -14.66
CA GLY A 622 -7.18 14.18 -14.57
C GLY A 622 -8.22 15.25 -14.89
N ALA A 623 -7.99 16.50 -14.48
CA ALA A 623 -8.89 17.61 -14.82
C ALA A 623 -8.90 17.93 -16.31
N GLU A 624 -7.77 17.82 -17.01
CA GLU A 624 -7.69 17.96 -18.48
C GLU A 624 -8.56 16.91 -19.17
N VAL A 625 -8.41 15.63 -18.78
CA VAL A 625 -9.25 14.54 -19.29
C VAL A 625 -10.73 14.80 -19.02
N ALA A 626 -11.07 15.20 -17.79
CA ALA A 626 -12.44 15.52 -17.40
C ALA A 626 -13.04 16.68 -18.23
N LEU A 627 -12.27 17.74 -18.49
CA LEU A 627 -12.69 18.85 -19.35
C LEU A 627 -12.95 18.41 -20.80
N GLY A 628 -12.14 17.50 -21.32
CA GLY A 628 -12.37 16.89 -22.64
C GLY A 628 -13.72 16.15 -22.69
N LYS A 629 -14.05 15.38 -21.66
CA LYS A 629 -15.32 14.65 -21.55
C LYS A 629 -16.53 15.58 -21.39
N LEU A 630 -16.39 16.68 -20.63
CA LEU A 630 -17.46 17.67 -20.42
C LEU A 630 -17.92 18.39 -21.70
N GLY A 631 -17.14 18.31 -22.78
CA GLY A 631 -17.53 18.82 -24.09
C GLY A 631 -18.54 17.96 -24.85
N GLY A 632 -18.83 16.74 -24.38
CA GLY A 632 -19.75 15.79 -24.99
C GLY A 632 -21.10 15.68 -24.29
N GLU A 633 -21.96 14.78 -24.82
CA GLU A 633 -23.20 14.42 -24.14
C GLU A 633 -22.93 13.44 -23.00
N LEU A 634 -23.38 13.78 -21.80
CA LEU A 634 -23.13 13.01 -20.56
C LEU A 634 -24.40 12.78 -19.78
N SER A 635 -24.45 11.67 -19.02
CA SER A 635 -25.45 11.51 -17.98
C SER A 635 -25.27 12.59 -16.89
N PRO A 636 -26.33 12.97 -16.15
CA PRO A 636 -26.18 13.92 -15.03
C PRO A 636 -25.15 13.48 -13.98
N ALA A 637 -25.00 12.17 -13.77
CA ALA A 637 -24.04 11.59 -12.83
C ALA A 637 -22.59 11.76 -13.33
N ASP A 638 -22.32 11.43 -14.60
CA ASP A 638 -20.99 11.60 -15.21
C ASP A 638 -20.59 13.06 -15.29
N LYS A 639 -21.54 13.95 -15.65
CA LYS A 639 -21.29 15.38 -15.65
C LYS A 639 -20.86 15.87 -14.27
N ALA A 640 -21.60 15.51 -13.21
CA ALA A 640 -21.24 15.87 -11.85
C ALA A 640 -19.90 15.28 -11.40
N PHE A 641 -19.58 14.05 -11.85
CA PHE A 641 -18.30 13.43 -11.59
C PHE A 641 -17.14 14.23 -12.21
N TYR A 642 -17.20 14.52 -13.51
CA TYR A 642 -16.13 15.27 -14.20
C TYR A 642 -16.02 16.73 -13.71
N GLU A 643 -17.14 17.41 -13.42
CA GLU A 643 -17.11 18.72 -12.78
C GLU A 643 -16.40 18.66 -11.42
N GLY A 644 -16.66 17.57 -10.65
CA GLY A 644 -16.03 17.31 -9.37
C GLY A 644 -14.53 17.08 -9.48
N LYS A 645 -14.03 16.44 -10.56
CA LYS A 645 -12.59 16.27 -10.84
C LYS A 645 -11.90 17.60 -11.10
N VAL A 646 -12.48 18.44 -11.95
CA VAL A 646 -11.96 19.78 -12.23
C VAL A 646 -11.93 20.64 -10.97
N ALA A 647 -13.01 20.61 -10.18
CA ALA A 647 -13.10 21.38 -8.94
C ALA A 647 -12.06 20.92 -7.90
N ALA A 648 -11.82 19.61 -7.76
CA ALA A 648 -10.84 19.06 -6.82
C ALA A 648 -9.41 19.49 -7.21
N ALA A 649 -9.06 19.42 -8.50
CA ALA A 649 -7.76 19.84 -9.01
C ALA A 649 -7.52 21.34 -8.80
N SER A 650 -8.49 22.18 -9.16
CA SER A 650 -8.41 23.63 -8.96
C SER A 650 -8.29 23.98 -7.48
N PHE A 651 -9.10 23.35 -6.62
CA PHE A 651 -9.02 23.58 -5.17
C PHE A 651 -7.66 23.18 -4.60
N PHE A 652 -7.14 22.01 -4.97
CA PHE A 652 -5.83 21.56 -4.50
C PHE A 652 -4.72 22.54 -4.94
N ALA A 653 -4.67 22.92 -6.21
CA ALA A 653 -3.68 23.83 -6.73
C ALA A 653 -3.72 25.19 -6.03
N THR A 654 -4.90 25.78 -5.86
CA THR A 654 -5.06 27.12 -5.26
C THR A 654 -4.85 27.15 -3.74
N ASN A 655 -5.05 26.03 -3.02
CA ASN A 655 -4.99 26.01 -1.56
C ASN A 655 -3.70 25.36 -0.99
N ASN A 656 -2.96 24.59 -1.81
CA ASN A 656 -1.76 23.90 -1.34
C ASN A 656 -0.48 24.40 -2.01
N LEU A 657 -0.44 24.59 -3.33
CA LEU A 657 0.78 24.98 -4.02
C LEU A 657 1.37 26.32 -3.54
N PRO A 658 0.58 27.37 -3.22
CA PRO A 658 1.15 28.63 -2.70
C PRO A 658 1.91 28.49 -1.38
N LYS A 659 1.69 27.43 -0.61
CA LYS A 659 2.41 27.20 0.65
C LYS A 659 3.86 26.83 0.42
N ILE A 660 4.22 26.30 -0.75
CA ILE A 660 5.57 25.81 -1.08
C ILE A 660 6.58 26.95 -1.06
N ALA A 661 6.18 28.17 -1.45
CA ALA A 661 7.04 29.35 -1.34
C ALA A 661 7.49 29.61 0.12
N GLY A 662 6.58 29.42 1.11
CA GLY A 662 6.90 29.50 2.53
C GLY A 662 7.83 28.37 2.98
N GLU A 663 7.60 27.16 2.48
CA GLU A 663 8.47 26.00 2.77
C GLU A 663 9.90 26.23 2.24
N ARG A 664 10.04 26.87 1.06
CA ARG A 664 11.34 27.27 0.53
C ARG A 664 12.06 28.24 1.46
N VAL A 665 11.38 29.30 1.90
CA VAL A 665 11.98 30.29 2.83
C VAL A 665 12.50 29.61 4.10
N ILE A 666 11.71 28.68 4.65
CA ILE A 666 12.12 27.93 5.85
C ILE A 666 13.32 27.02 5.52
N ALA A 667 13.28 26.28 4.41
CA ALA A 667 14.36 25.37 4.01
C ALA A 667 15.71 26.10 3.86
N GLU A 668 15.69 27.27 3.20
CA GLU A 668 16.87 28.09 2.96
C GLU A 668 17.39 28.79 4.24
N SER A 669 16.54 28.99 5.26
CA SER A 669 16.90 29.63 6.53
C SER A 669 17.39 28.67 7.63
N VAL A 670 17.38 27.35 7.40
CA VAL A 670 17.82 26.35 8.38
C VAL A 670 19.29 26.57 8.71
N ASP A 671 19.58 26.78 10.00
CA ASP A 671 20.91 26.92 10.56
C ASP A 671 21.25 25.79 11.56
N MET A 672 22.26 25.97 12.37
CA MET A 672 22.72 24.99 13.36
C MET A 672 22.13 25.19 14.76
N SER A 673 21.31 26.22 14.98
CA SER A 673 20.82 26.58 16.31
C SER A 673 20.06 25.43 17.00
N LEU A 674 19.27 24.66 16.24
CA LEU A 674 18.55 23.52 16.78
C LEU A 674 19.49 22.38 17.18
N MET A 675 20.56 22.15 16.39
CA MET A 675 21.53 21.08 16.67
C MET A 675 22.56 21.47 17.73
N ASP A 676 22.72 22.75 17.99
CA ASP A 676 23.59 23.29 19.04
C ASP A 676 22.87 23.43 20.37
N LEU A 677 21.55 23.27 20.40
CA LEU A 677 20.77 23.37 21.63
C LEU A 677 21.11 22.19 22.56
N ASP A 678 21.39 22.53 23.82
CA ASP A 678 21.62 21.51 24.85
C ASP A 678 20.38 20.66 25.10
N GLU A 679 20.54 19.33 25.25
CA GLU A 679 19.43 18.41 25.46
C GLU A 679 18.59 18.75 26.69
N ALA A 680 19.16 19.39 27.71
CA ALA A 680 18.46 19.86 28.88
C ALA A 680 17.44 20.97 28.59
N ALA A 681 17.48 21.57 27.40
CA ALA A 681 16.55 22.62 26.99
C ALA A 681 15.27 22.08 26.29
N PHE A 682 15.18 20.77 26.05
CA PHE A 682 14.01 20.14 25.47
C PHE A 682 12.94 19.79 26.53
#